data_0563e7c15933108ac404a69a9438bde7
#
_entry.id   0563e7c15933108ac404a69a9438bde7
#
_cell.length_a   1.000
_cell.length_b   1.000
_cell.length_c   1.000
_cell.angle_alpha   90.00
_cell.angle_beta   90.00
_cell.angle_gamma   90.00
#
_symmetry.space_group_name_H-M   'P 1'
#
loop_
_entity.id
_entity.type
_entity.pdbx_description
1 polymer ?
#
loop_
_entity_poly.entity_id
_entity_poly.type
_entity_poly.pdbx_seq_one_letter_code
_entity_poly.pdbx_strand_id
1 'polypeptide(L)'
;MNIIRVISVYFIITIHLLSAGDYIYQEIRVFHSDPSTLQSLNNLGIPLDHVRKNKDESLDLVVTVEEAYALLKIGIPFDVLQHDLTEYFVSRSNPDIERDFPLGSMLGNYTLLQAEAQMDTLRNLYPDFVSQKDSIGTTIEGRTIWALKVSDNPGIDEDEPEVLYTGLTHAREPLSMMNLFYFIRWLCENYNSDITAGFLVDNREMWFVPIINPDGYAYNETIAPNGGGMHRKNRRPNPNNSNCNNGVQQGVDLNRNYSYNWGANNSGSSGNPCSAVYRGTTAFSEAETEAISDFILLRQFKNVLHYHSYSNVLIHSWGDNTLPDEPDLSTLREIGAEMTRVNGYEVGTGMETIGYGVNGDAVDWTYGTAGLISFTPEVGSYADNFWPPEDRVVPLCQDQIHSNKVFALVAGSDYIVYNRQLDNQFPAIEDTVAISLVVQNRGLTNSDGPVLLTINPLNDASLVNSQIVTIPQLPARMTDTTTILLSVPTNSINGTKAGLAITLQDSSSFIRLDSVFIIFGTPDLIFQDGGENGMTFWSTDDNWGTVLDAAEGMYSITDSPIGEYIGDWDTSITQLINSLNFTGMVNPYVTFKSKWDIEENNDFVQFQVSTDGISWTSLSGNYTIIGSGQGGQISGEPGYDGYQVEWVNEFIDLSAYAYEPEVSVRFILKSDGSVEEDGFYFDDININGYQRFFKGDLYQDQILNVYDLLLLIEYAVFNSAIPINLLPVADMNSDGSVDIDDIGPLIAFIMGY
;
A
#
# COMPACT_ATOMS: atom_id res chain seq x y z
N MET A 1 -48.21 -8.16 1.27
CA MET A 1 -46.98 -8.94 1.43
C MET A 1 -46.18 -8.54 2.67
N ASN A 2 -46.47 -7.42 3.32
CA ASN A 2 -45.70 -6.91 4.48
C ASN A 2 -46.11 -7.44 5.88
N ILE A 3 -47.25 -8.14 5.99
CA ILE A 3 -47.74 -8.63 7.29
C ILE A 3 -47.13 -9.99 7.67
N ILE A 4 -46.67 -10.78 6.71
CA ILE A 4 -46.09 -12.12 6.97
C ILE A 4 -44.63 -12.03 7.45
N ARG A 5 -43.86 -11.00 7.05
CA ARG A 5 -42.49 -10.82 7.52
C ARG A 5 -42.37 -10.39 8.99
N VAL A 6 -43.29 -9.57 9.48
CA VAL A 6 -43.34 -9.11 10.87
C VAL A 6 -43.67 -10.26 11.85
N ILE A 7 -44.44 -11.26 11.41
CA ILE A 7 -44.85 -12.40 12.27
C ILE A 7 -43.69 -13.39 12.46
N SER A 8 -42.78 -13.54 11.48
CA SER A 8 -41.62 -14.43 11.60
C SER A 8 -40.58 -13.93 12.62
N VAL A 9 -40.40 -12.61 12.74
CA VAL A 9 -39.50 -12.01 13.72
C VAL A 9 -40.00 -12.18 15.17
N TYR A 10 -41.27 -12.14 15.39
CA TYR A 10 -41.87 -12.33 16.73
C TYR A 10 -41.78 -13.77 17.26
N PHE A 11 -41.65 -14.78 16.41
CA PHE A 11 -41.67 -16.20 16.84
C PHE A 11 -40.30 -16.73 17.25
N ILE A 12 -39.21 -16.10 16.83
CA ILE A 12 -37.84 -16.53 17.16
C ILE A 12 -37.35 -15.92 18.47
N ILE A 13 -37.81 -14.74 18.86
CA ILE A 13 -37.42 -14.04 20.10
C ILE A 13 -37.91 -14.75 21.38
N THR A 14 -38.96 -15.59 21.30
CA THR A 14 -39.57 -16.20 22.49
C THR A 14 -38.94 -17.50 22.99
N ILE A 15 -37.95 -18.07 22.31
CA ILE A 15 -37.36 -19.37 22.72
C ILE A 15 -36.04 -19.24 23.48
N HIS A 16 -35.33 -18.10 23.42
CA HIS A 16 -34.02 -17.94 24.05
C HIS A 16 -33.99 -17.16 25.38
N LEU A 17 -35.13 -16.89 25.98
CA LEU A 17 -35.22 -16.17 27.28
C LEU A 17 -35.02 -17.05 28.52
N LEU A 18 -34.37 -18.21 28.44
CA LEU A 18 -34.25 -19.16 29.57
C LEU A 18 -32.82 -19.57 29.94
N SER A 19 -31.80 -18.77 29.66
CA SER A 19 -30.51 -18.87 30.39
C SER A 19 -30.03 -17.48 30.83
N ALA A 20 -29.99 -17.27 32.11
CA ALA A 20 -29.50 -16.03 32.68
C ALA A 20 -27.96 -15.99 32.55
N GLY A 21 -27.46 -15.13 31.65
CA GLY A 21 -26.03 -14.79 31.64
C GLY A 21 -25.36 -14.50 30.29
N ASP A 22 -25.86 -15.01 29.19
CA ASP A 22 -25.10 -14.91 27.93
C ASP A 22 -25.68 -13.81 27.03
N TYR A 23 -24.93 -12.71 26.88
CA TYR A 23 -25.21 -11.71 25.86
C TYR A 23 -24.84 -12.30 24.50
N ILE A 24 -25.85 -12.49 23.64
CA ILE A 24 -25.70 -12.94 22.25
C ILE A 24 -25.44 -11.72 21.39
N TYR A 25 -24.33 -11.72 20.66
CA TYR A 25 -24.03 -10.76 19.61
C TYR A 25 -24.52 -11.29 18.28
N GLN A 26 -25.15 -10.42 17.50
CA GLN A 26 -25.72 -10.68 16.19
C GLN A 26 -25.09 -9.77 15.16
N GLU A 27 -24.94 -10.24 13.93
CA GLU A 27 -24.72 -9.36 12.78
C GLU A 27 -26.05 -9.07 12.12
N ILE A 28 -26.37 -7.80 11.94
CA ILE A 28 -27.63 -7.35 11.36
C ILE A 28 -27.38 -6.40 10.19
N ARG A 29 -28.33 -6.33 9.25
CA ARG A 29 -28.35 -5.38 8.16
C ARG A 29 -29.47 -4.36 8.35
N VAL A 30 -29.10 -3.10 8.52
CA VAL A 30 -30.03 -1.95 8.51
C VAL A 30 -30.09 -1.41 7.08
N PHE A 31 -31.32 -1.14 6.57
CA PHE A 31 -31.54 -0.87 5.14
C PHE A 31 -31.21 0.53 4.66
N HIS A 32 -30.85 1.47 5.55
CA HIS A 32 -30.57 2.86 5.20
C HIS A 32 -29.42 3.40 6.01
N SER A 33 -28.53 4.14 5.35
CA SER A 33 -27.36 4.81 5.96
C SER A 33 -27.52 6.33 6.07
N ASP A 34 -28.76 6.84 6.02
CA ASP A 34 -29.02 8.27 6.12
C ASP A 34 -28.55 8.85 7.48
N PRO A 35 -28.22 10.17 7.55
CA PRO A 35 -27.67 10.78 8.76
C PRO A 35 -28.56 10.61 10.00
N SER A 36 -29.87 10.46 9.85
CA SER A 36 -30.79 10.24 10.97
C SER A 36 -30.72 8.84 11.53
N THR A 37 -30.47 7.86 10.67
CA THR A 37 -30.21 6.46 11.06
C THR A 37 -28.89 6.35 11.81
N LEU A 38 -27.78 6.90 11.28
CA LEU A 38 -26.49 6.93 11.95
C LEU A 38 -26.54 7.64 13.30
N GLN A 39 -27.23 8.78 13.39
CA GLN A 39 -27.46 9.48 14.65
C GLN A 39 -28.25 8.63 15.67
N SER A 40 -29.20 7.83 15.20
CA SER A 40 -30.00 6.96 16.04
C SER A 40 -29.18 5.79 16.58
N LEU A 41 -28.32 5.17 15.75
CA LEU A 41 -27.35 4.14 16.17
C LEU A 41 -26.45 4.67 17.27
N ASN A 42 -25.84 5.83 17.04
CA ASN A 42 -24.96 6.49 18.01
C ASN A 42 -25.69 6.82 19.34
N ASN A 43 -26.93 7.34 19.27
CA ASN A 43 -27.73 7.65 20.46
C ASN A 43 -28.05 6.39 21.30
N LEU A 44 -28.15 5.23 20.68
CA LEU A 44 -28.29 3.93 21.36
C LEU A 44 -26.97 3.40 21.92
N GLY A 45 -25.85 4.04 21.57
CA GLY A 45 -24.51 3.63 21.99
C GLY A 45 -23.97 2.42 21.20
N ILE A 46 -24.53 2.15 20.04
CA ILE A 46 -24.07 1.12 19.11
C ILE A 46 -22.77 1.63 18.47
N PRO A 47 -21.67 0.86 18.54
CA PRO A 47 -20.40 1.26 17.95
C PRO A 47 -20.50 1.27 16.42
N LEU A 48 -19.93 2.31 15.80
CA LEU A 48 -19.88 2.43 14.34
C LEU A 48 -18.51 2.01 13.77
N ASP A 49 -17.58 1.64 14.61
CA ASP A 49 -16.18 1.34 14.27
C ASP A 49 -15.94 0.03 13.48
N HIS A 50 -16.98 -0.72 13.21
CA HIS A 50 -16.94 -1.91 12.35
C HIS A 50 -18.23 -2.04 11.54
N VAL A 51 -18.81 -0.90 11.17
CA VAL A 51 -19.98 -0.86 10.31
C VAL A 51 -19.52 -0.94 8.86
N ARG A 52 -20.08 -1.90 8.12
CA ARG A 52 -19.88 -2.00 6.68
C ARG A 52 -21.02 -1.28 5.97
N LYS A 53 -20.67 -0.26 5.20
CA LYS A 53 -21.60 0.35 4.25
C LYS A 53 -21.62 -0.49 2.96
N ASN A 54 -22.77 -0.93 2.54
CA ASN A 54 -22.96 -1.71 1.31
C ASN A 54 -23.35 -0.78 0.15
N LYS A 55 -23.09 -1.21 -1.09
CA LYS A 55 -23.44 -0.47 -2.31
C LYS A 55 -24.92 -0.07 -2.42
N ASP A 56 -25.83 -0.78 -1.76
CA ASP A 56 -27.27 -0.48 -1.70
C ASP A 56 -27.63 0.47 -0.54
N GLU A 57 -26.65 1.19 0.00
CA GLU A 57 -26.79 2.11 1.14
C GLU A 57 -27.27 1.41 2.44
N SER A 58 -27.25 0.07 2.51
CA SER A 58 -27.49 -0.66 3.74
C SER A 58 -26.24 -0.72 4.61
N LEU A 59 -26.42 -0.91 5.93
CA LEU A 59 -25.33 -1.01 6.91
C LEU A 59 -25.35 -2.37 7.57
N ASP A 60 -24.26 -3.12 7.48
CA ASP A 60 -24.03 -4.32 8.27
C ASP A 60 -23.31 -3.93 9.57
N LEU A 61 -23.82 -4.36 10.71
CA LEU A 61 -23.27 -3.97 12.01
C LEU A 61 -23.46 -5.07 13.06
N VAL A 62 -22.58 -5.06 14.04
CA VAL A 62 -22.56 -6.00 15.15
C VAL A 62 -23.27 -5.38 16.36
N VAL A 63 -24.32 -6.03 16.83
CA VAL A 63 -25.14 -5.58 17.95
C VAL A 63 -25.45 -6.72 18.92
N THR A 64 -25.75 -6.37 20.16
CA THR A 64 -26.38 -7.32 21.10
C THR A 64 -27.86 -7.49 20.76
N VAL A 65 -28.47 -8.57 21.22
CA VAL A 65 -29.93 -8.80 21.08
C VAL A 65 -30.72 -7.64 21.69
N GLU A 66 -30.25 -7.04 22.79
CA GLU A 66 -30.88 -5.88 23.45
C GLU A 66 -30.80 -4.63 22.58
N GLU A 67 -29.67 -4.37 21.93
CA GLU A 67 -29.51 -3.26 21.01
C GLU A 67 -30.37 -3.44 19.75
N ALA A 68 -30.39 -4.65 19.17
CA ALA A 68 -31.27 -4.99 18.08
C ALA A 68 -32.76 -4.74 18.45
N TYR A 69 -33.17 -5.13 19.66
CA TYR A 69 -34.51 -4.84 20.14
C TYR A 69 -34.76 -3.34 20.34
N ALA A 70 -33.77 -2.58 20.78
CA ALA A 70 -33.88 -1.13 20.90
C ALA A 70 -34.06 -0.45 19.53
N LEU A 71 -33.39 -0.92 18.47
CA LEU A 71 -33.58 -0.44 17.10
C LEU A 71 -35.01 -0.64 16.61
N LEU A 72 -35.61 -1.82 16.86
CA LEU A 72 -37.00 -2.07 16.51
C LEU A 72 -37.98 -1.13 17.25
N LYS A 73 -37.68 -0.81 18.53
CA LYS A 73 -38.53 0.11 19.31
C LYS A 73 -38.57 1.52 18.76
N ILE A 74 -37.47 2.00 18.18
CA ILE A 74 -37.43 3.32 17.57
C ILE A 74 -37.81 3.32 16.09
N GLY A 75 -38.19 2.14 15.54
CA GLY A 75 -38.76 1.99 14.20
C GLY A 75 -37.71 1.80 13.10
N ILE A 76 -36.46 1.43 13.43
CA ILE A 76 -35.42 1.06 12.46
C ILE A 76 -35.55 -0.44 12.18
N PRO A 77 -35.99 -0.85 10.96
CA PRO A 77 -36.05 -2.26 10.56
C PRO A 77 -34.66 -2.77 10.16
N PHE A 78 -34.43 -4.06 10.35
CA PHE A 78 -33.22 -4.75 9.93
C PHE A 78 -33.48 -6.21 9.60
N ASP A 79 -32.58 -6.82 8.86
CA ASP A 79 -32.46 -8.27 8.70
C ASP A 79 -31.35 -8.81 9.60
N VAL A 80 -31.46 -10.03 10.12
CA VAL A 80 -30.41 -10.70 10.89
C VAL A 80 -29.58 -11.55 9.93
N LEU A 81 -28.29 -11.22 9.80
CA LEU A 81 -27.34 -11.95 8.96
C LEU A 81 -26.75 -13.15 9.71
N GLN A 82 -26.36 -12.94 10.98
CA GLN A 82 -25.87 -13.98 11.89
C GLN A 82 -26.59 -13.87 13.24
N HIS A 83 -27.16 -14.96 13.70
CA HIS A 83 -27.93 -14.96 14.95
C HIS A 83 -27.11 -15.04 16.21
N ASP A 84 -25.93 -15.66 16.14
CA ASP A 84 -24.96 -15.80 17.21
C ASP A 84 -23.56 -15.80 16.62
N LEU A 85 -22.82 -14.68 16.82
CA LEU A 85 -21.49 -14.52 16.27
C LEU A 85 -20.47 -15.45 16.93
N THR A 86 -20.62 -15.78 18.23
CA THR A 86 -19.73 -16.73 18.90
C THR A 86 -19.86 -18.12 18.28
N GLU A 87 -21.12 -18.60 18.08
CA GLU A 87 -21.36 -19.88 17.42
C GLU A 87 -20.87 -19.86 15.98
N TYR A 88 -21.09 -18.76 15.24
CA TYR A 88 -20.61 -18.58 13.88
C TYR A 88 -19.09 -18.69 13.80
N PHE A 89 -18.33 -18.01 14.66
CA PHE A 89 -16.88 -18.07 14.66
C PHE A 89 -16.38 -19.50 14.96
N VAL A 90 -16.92 -20.15 16.00
CA VAL A 90 -16.55 -21.53 16.33
C VAL A 90 -16.88 -22.51 15.20
N SER A 91 -17.97 -22.29 14.46
CA SER A 91 -18.34 -23.14 13.32
C SER A 91 -17.34 -23.10 12.16
N ARG A 92 -16.51 -22.06 12.08
CA ARG A 92 -15.44 -21.90 11.07
C ARG A 92 -14.11 -22.52 11.49
N SER A 93 -14.03 -23.12 12.69
CA SER A 93 -12.81 -23.75 13.22
C SER A 93 -12.32 -24.88 12.29
N ASN A 94 -11.02 -24.91 12.03
CA ASN A 94 -10.35 -25.96 11.30
C ASN A 94 -9.01 -26.32 12.01
N PRO A 95 -9.07 -27.12 13.09
CA PRO A 95 -7.90 -27.39 13.94
C PRO A 95 -6.82 -28.28 13.32
N ASP A 96 -7.10 -28.95 12.18
CA ASP A 96 -6.21 -29.93 11.57
C ASP A 96 -5.12 -29.35 10.65
N ILE A 97 -4.82 -28.06 10.77
CA ILE A 97 -3.86 -27.37 9.93
C ILE A 97 -2.48 -27.41 10.57
N GLU A 98 -1.53 -28.12 9.95
CA GLU A 98 -0.11 -28.05 10.31
C GLU A 98 0.49 -26.71 9.90
N ARG A 99 1.24 -26.06 10.84
CA ARG A 99 1.89 -24.78 10.61
C ARG A 99 3.18 -24.64 11.41
N ASP A 100 4.14 -23.90 10.84
CA ASP A 100 5.41 -23.60 11.49
C ASP A 100 5.25 -22.62 12.67
N PHE A 101 4.25 -21.71 12.61
CA PHE A 101 3.92 -20.82 13.72
C PHE A 101 2.90 -21.48 14.67
N PRO A 102 3.21 -21.60 15.98
CA PRO A 102 2.31 -22.22 16.94
C PRO A 102 1.03 -21.40 17.11
N LEU A 103 -0.11 -22.02 16.86
CA LEU A 103 -1.42 -21.43 17.09
C LEU A 103 -1.91 -21.73 18.51
N GLY A 104 -2.77 -20.82 19.01
CA GLY A 104 -3.42 -20.96 20.30
C GLY A 104 -4.71 -21.78 20.27
N SER A 105 -5.30 -22.00 21.44
CA SER A 105 -6.50 -22.83 21.60
C SER A 105 -7.84 -22.08 21.42
N MET A 106 -7.80 -20.76 21.18
CA MET A 106 -8.98 -19.93 20.97
C MET A 106 -9.11 -19.59 19.47
N LEU A 107 -9.61 -20.51 18.64
CA LEU A 107 -9.68 -20.35 17.18
C LEU A 107 -8.33 -19.92 16.56
N GLY A 108 -7.25 -20.60 16.96
CA GLY A 108 -5.89 -20.27 16.54
C GLY A 108 -5.23 -19.12 17.29
N ASN A 109 -5.95 -18.35 18.08
CA ASN A 109 -5.39 -17.28 18.90
C ASN A 109 -4.98 -17.79 20.28
N TYR A 110 -3.96 -17.18 20.91
CA TYR A 110 -3.50 -17.54 22.24
C TYR A 110 -4.53 -17.18 23.30
N THR A 111 -4.65 -18.02 24.34
CA THR A 111 -5.19 -17.58 25.64
C THR A 111 -4.21 -16.62 26.31
N LEU A 112 -4.64 -15.89 27.33
CA LEU A 112 -3.76 -15.02 28.13
C LEU A 112 -2.57 -15.81 28.70
N LEU A 113 -2.84 -17.00 29.24
CA LEU A 113 -1.78 -17.88 29.77
C LEU A 113 -0.83 -18.37 28.66
N GLN A 114 -1.34 -18.71 27.48
CA GLN A 114 -0.52 -19.10 26.32
C GLN A 114 0.32 -17.92 25.82
N ALA A 115 -0.23 -16.72 25.77
CA ALA A 115 0.49 -15.53 25.37
C ALA A 115 1.64 -15.17 26.32
N GLU A 116 1.39 -15.21 27.63
CA GLU A 116 2.43 -15.02 28.64
C GLU A 116 3.53 -16.09 28.56
N ALA A 117 3.14 -17.36 28.37
CA ALA A 117 4.09 -18.46 28.16
C ALA A 117 4.86 -18.30 26.84
N GLN A 118 4.25 -17.75 25.80
CA GLN A 118 4.92 -17.48 24.53
C GLN A 118 5.98 -16.39 24.66
N MET A 119 5.75 -15.34 25.47
CA MET A 119 6.77 -14.34 25.79
C MET A 119 8.02 -14.99 26.42
N ASP A 120 7.82 -15.86 27.40
CA ASP A 120 8.91 -16.61 28.05
C ASP A 120 9.59 -17.58 27.07
N THR A 121 8.83 -18.20 26.18
CA THR A 121 9.34 -19.10 25.14
C THR A 121 10.23 -18.36 24.14
N LEU A 122 9.79 -17.20 23.65
CA LEU A 122 10.59 -16.35 22.74
C LEU A 122 11.89 -15.91 23.39
N ARG A 123 11.84 -15.45 24.64
CA ARG A 123 13.05 -15.12 25.42
C ARG A 123 14.00 -16.32 25.56
N ASN A 124 13.48 -17.52 25.80
CA ASN A 124 14.31 -18.71 25.97
C ASN A 124 14.90 -19.21 24.64
N LEU A 125 14.17 -19.11 23.53
CA LEU A 125 14.65 -19.51 22.21
C LEU A 125 15.66 -18.51 21.64
N TYR A 126 15.45 -17.22 21.86
CA TYR A 126 16.23 -16.13 21.29
C TYR A 126 16.79 -15.18 22.37
N PRO A 127 17.61 -15.70 23.31
CA PRO A 127 18.09 -14.92 24.45
C PRO A 127 19.00 -13.75 24.05
N ASP A 128 19.59 -13.79 22.87
CA ASP A 128 20.46 -12.73 22.37
C ASP A 128 19.66 -11.59 21.74
N PHE A 129 18.38 -11.79 21.38
CA PHE A 129 17.55 -10.82 20.69
C PHE A 129 16.32 -10.35 21.45
N VAL A 130 15.75 -11.19 22.32
CA VAL A 130 14.50 -10.90 23.05
C VAL A 130 14.78 -10.65 24.52
N SER A 131 14.29 -9.52 25.08
CA SER A 131 14.43 -9.19 26.50
C SER A 131 13.62 -10.13 27.40
N GLN A 132 13.86 -10.07 28.70
CA GLN A 132 12.85 -10.50 29.68
C GLN A 132 11.63 -9.59 29.55
N LYS A 133 10.43 -10.13 29.84
CA LYS A 133 9.23 -9.31 29.88
C LYS A 133 9.28 -8.34 31.05
N ASP A 134 8.99 -7.08 30.77
CA ASP A 134 8.95 -5.99 31.73
C ASP A 134 7.51 -5.64 32.09
N SER A 135 7.26 -5.37 33.39
CA SER A 135 5.96 -4.90 33.85
C SER A 135 5.85 -3.37 33.65
N ILE A 136 4.99 -2.94 32.73
CA ILE A 136 4.72 -1.51 32.54
C ILE A 136 3.50 -1.01 33.31
N GLY A 137 2.69 -1.90 33.87
CA GLY A 137 1.52 -1.54 34.67
C GLY A 137 0.76 -2.76 35.19
N THR A 138 -0.27 -2.47 35.96
CA THR A 138 -1.17 -3.49 36.55
C THR A 138 -2.61 -3.02 36.39
N THR A 139 -3.47 -3.89 35.86
CA THR A 139 -4.90 -3.61 35.65
C THR A 139 -5.69 -3.61 36.97
N ILE A 140 -6.96 -3.24 36.90
CA ILE A 140 -7.86 -3.17 38.03
C ILE A 140 -8.13 -4.56 38.70
N GLU A 141 -8.10 -5.64 37.89
CA GLU A 141 -8.22 -7.01 38.41
C GLU A 141 -6.86 -7.62 38.85
N GLY A 142 -5.78 -6.85 38.77
CA GLY A 142 -4.45 -7.23 39.27
C GLY A 142 -3.60 -8.01 38.27
N ARG A 143 -3.93 -7.99 36.96
CA ARG A 143 -3.10 -8.59 35.90
C ARG A 143 -2.02 -7.62 35.45
N THR A 144 -0.85 -8.15 35.14
CA THR A 144 0.28 -7.36 34.69
C THR A 144 0.15 -7.07 33.21
N ILE A 145 0.45 -5.82 32.81
CA ILE A 145 0.65 -5.42 31.43
C ILE A 145 2.14 -5.57 31.13
N TRP A 146 2.45 -6.45 30.17
CA TRP A 146 3.82 -6.83 29.86
C TRP A 146 4.33 -6.18 28.60
N ALA A 147 5.60 -5.73 28.62
CA ALA A 147 6.36 -5.31 27.45
C ALA A 147 7.53 -6.26 27.19
N LEU A 148 7.93 -6.38 25.92
CA LEU A 148 9.14 -7.08 25.44
C LEU A 148 9.93 -6.16 24.54
N LYS A 149 11.26 -6.24 24.59
CA LYS A 149 12.15 -5.58 23.60
C LYS A 149 12.81 -6.63 22.70
N VAL A 150 12.91 -6.30 21.41
CA VAL A 150 13.73 -7.02 20.42
C VAL A 150 14.83 -6.08 19.94
N SER A 151 16.09 -6.49 20.09
CA SER A 151 17.31 -5.77 19.73
C SER A 151 18.47 -6.76 19.86
N ASP A 152 19.65 -6.49 19.31
CA ASP A 152 20.85 -7.32 19.50
C ASP A 152 21.42 -7.25 20.94
N ASN A 153 21.06 -6.19 21.69
CA ASN A 153 21.38 -6.05 23.12
C ASN A 153 20.09 -5.87 23.96
N PRO A 154 19.22 -6.89 24.05
CA PRO A 154 17.87 -6.72 24.58
C PRO A 154 17.80 -6.33 26.07
N GLY A 155 18.89 -6.51 26.82
CA GLY A 155 18.99 -6.13 28.23
C GLY A 155 19.61 -4.76 28.49
N ILE A 156 20.00 -4.03 27.45
CA ILE A 156 20.70 -2.74 27.53
C ILE A 156 19.83 -1.69 26.84
N ASP A 157 19.79 -0.48 27.37
CA ASP A 157 19.20 0.71 26.74
C ASP A 157 20.28 1.38 25.90
N GLU A 158 20.12 1.39 24.59
CA GLU A 158 21.11 1.87 23.62
C GLU A 158 20.67 3.20 23.00
N ASP A 159 21.62 3.94 22.43
CA ASP A 159 21.30 5.17 21.71
C ASP A 159 20.82 4.85 20.26
N GLU A 160 19.76 4.05 20.19
CA GLU A 160 19.13 3.61 18.96
C GLU A 160 17.69 4.12 18.84
N PRO A 161 17.17 4.28 17.61
CA PRO A 161 15.76 4.66 17.45
C PRO A 161 14.81 3.60 18.01
N GLU A 162 13.93 4.04 18.93
CA GLU A 162 12.93 3.21 19.55
C GLU A 162 11.62 3.20 18.78
N VAL A 163 10.99 2.03 18.67
CA VAL A 163 9.70 1.79 18.02
C VAL A 163 8.78 1.03 18.96
N LEU A 164 7.52 1.41 19.05
CA LEU A 164 6.53 0.70 19.86
C LEU A 164 5.42 0.08 19.00
N TYR A 165 5.13 -1.18 19.28
CA TYR A 165 4.01 -1.94 18.75
C TYR A 165 3.09 -2.38 19.87
N THR A 166 1.81 -2.01 19.82
CA THR A 166 0.81 -2.39 20.82
C THR A 166 -0.32 -3.20 20.20
N GLY A 167 -0.95 -4.07 20.98
CA GLY A 167 -2.09 -4.86 20.53
C GLY A 167 -3.10 -5.13 21.62
N LEU A 168 -4.24 -5.70 21.25
CA LEU A 168 -5.32 -6.14 22.11
C LEU A 168 -5.81 -5.05 23.09
N THR A 169 -5.99 -3.84 22.57
CA THR A 169 -6.68 -2.74 23.27
C THR A 169 -8.14 -3.10 23.46
N HIS A 170 -8.79 -3.61 22.42
CA HIS A 170 -10.11 -4.19 22.53
C HIS A 170 -10.01 -5.70 22.66
N ALA A 171 -10.62 -6.23 23.70
CA ALA A 171 -10.44 -7.63 24.09
C ALA A 171 -11.04 -8.66 23.12
N ARG A 172 -11.85 -8.23 22.15
CA ARG A 172 -12.42 -9.08 21.09
C ARG A 172 -11.59 -9.14 19.80
N GLU A 173 -10.39 -8.51 19.79
CA GLU A 173 -9.53 -8.35 18.61
C GLU A 173 -8.18 -9.10 18.77
N PRO A 174 -8.19 -10.44 18.99
CA PRO A 174 -6.96 -11.17 19.32
C PRO A 174 -5.94 -11.24 18.19
N LEU A 175 -6.35 -11.01 16.93
CA LEU A 175 -5.44 -11.01 15.79
C LEU A 175 -4.38 -9.91 15.92
N SER A 176 -4.70 -8.77 16.54
CA SER A 176 -3.77 -7.69 16.83
C SER A 176 -2.59 -8.16 17.70
N MET A 177 -2.85 -9.01 18.69
CA MET A 177 -1.85 -9.66 19.53
C MET A 177 -1.05 -10.71 18.75
N MET A 178 -1.72 -11.57 17.97
CA MET A 178 -1.06 -12.66 17.23
C MET A 178 -0.07 -12.12 16.21
N ASN A 179 -0.41 -11.00 15.53
CA ASN A 179 0.49 -10.32 14.61
C ASN A 179 1.81 -9.91 15.29
N LEU A 180 1.77 -9.38 16.50
CA LEU A 180 2.98 -8.97 17.23
C LEU A 180 3.85 -10.18 17.59
N PHE A 181 3.28 -11.26 18.09
CA PHE A 181 4.03 -12.51 18.35
C PHE A 181 4.63 -13.11 17.09
N TYR A 182 3.90 -13.03 15.97
CA TYR A 182 4.39 -13.49 14.68
C TYR A 182 5.60 -12.65 14.22
N PHE A 183 5.52 -11.32 14.33
CA PHE A 183 6.61 -10.44 13.90
C PHE A 183 7.86 -10.58 14.78
N ILE A 184 7.73 -10.67 16.11
CA ILE A 184 8.85 -10.95 17.02
C ILE A 184 9.59 -12.23 16.60
N ARG A 185 8.84 -13.31 16.38
CA ARG A 185 9.40 -14.58 15.98
C ARG A 185 10.04 -14.50 14.59
N TRP A 186 9.37 -13.83 13.64
CA TRP A 186 9.88 -13.64 12.29
C TRP A 186 11.23 -12.89 12.29
N LEU A 187 11.37 -11.82 13.06
CA LEU A 187 12.64 -11.08 13.21
C LEU A 187 13.77 -12.01 13.66
N CYS A 188 13.53 -12.79 14.70
CA CYS A 188 14.53 -13.68 15.28
C CYS A 188 14.91 -14.82 14.33
N GLU A 189 13.93 -15.45 13.67
CA GLU A 189 14.16 -16.57 12.74
C GLU A 189 14.85 -16.13 11.45
N ASN A 190 14.62 -14.90 11.01
CA ASN A 190 15.15 -14.37 9.75
C ASN A 190 16.37 -13.45 9.93
N TYR A 191 16.89 -13.31 11.14
CA TYR A 191 18.05 -12.44 11.44
C TYR A 191 19.23 -12.65 10.49
N ASN A 192 19.58 -13.89 10.14
CA ASN A 192 20.69 -14.21 9.25
C ASN A 192 20.30 -14.38 7.77
N SER A 193 19.02 -14.40 7.43
CA SER A 193 18.53 -14.73 6.08
C SER A 193 17.83 -13.55 5.37
N ASP A 194 17.23 -12.64 6.12
CA ASP A 194 16.63 -11.40 5.60
C ASP A 194 17.49 -10.21 6.06
N ILE A 195 18.07 -9.48 5.11
CA ILE A 195 18.98 -8.37 5.40
C ILE A 195 18.28 -7.25 6.21
N THR A 196 16.97 -7.07 6.03
CA THR A 196 16.21 -6.08 6.80
C THR A 196 15.98 -6.55 8.22
N ALA A 197 15.67 -7.84 8.43
CA ALA A 197 15.51 -8.39 9.77
C ALA A 197 16.80 -8.25 10.59
N GLY A 198 17.96 -8.62 10.01
CA GLY A 198 19.26 -8.45 10.64
C GLY A 198 19.53 -6.99 10.98
N PHE A 199 19.35 -6.09 10.01
CA PHE A 199 19.55 -4.66 10.23
C PHE A 199 18.64 -4.10 11.35
N LEU A 200 17.35 -4.45 11.37
CA LEU A 200 16.42 -3.95 12.37
C LEU A 200 16.78 -4.43 13.78
N VAL A 201 17.21 -5.67 13.92
CA VAL A 201 17.64 -6.21 15.23
C VAL A 201 18.92 -5.54 15.71
N ASP A 202 19.86 -5.23 14.79
CA ASP A 202 21.16 -4.65 15.12
C ASP A 202 21.13 -3.11 15.29
N ASN A 203 20.03 -2.42 14.92
CA ASN A 203 20.02 -0.95 14.86
C ASN A 203 18.72 -0.32 15.35
N ARG A 204 17.84 -1.06 16.01
CA ARG A 204 16.56 -0.56 16.55
C ARG A 204 16.22 -1.22 17.88
N GLU A 205 15.72 -0.45 18.80
CA GLU A 205 15.03 -0.96 19.96
C GLU A 205 13.54 -1.10 19.67
N MET A 206 13.09 -2.30 19.30
CA MET A 206 11.69 -2.59 18.98
C MET A 206 10.97 -3.10 20.21
N TRP A 207 10.05 -2.32 20.76
CA TRP A 207 9.25 -2.64 21.92
C TRP A 207 7.86 -3.15 21.53
N PHE A 208 7.39 -4.18 22.24
CA PHE A 208 6.12 -4.83 22.00
C PHE A 208 5.30 -4.91 23.28
N VAL A 209 4.06 -4.43 23.24
CA VAL A 209 3.04 -4.62 24.27
C VAL A 209 1.87 -5.40 23.65
N PRO A 210 1.95 -6.74 23.58
CA PRO A 210 0.97 -7.52 22.84
C PRO A 210 -0.45 -7.49 23.44
N ILE A 211 -0.58 -7.21 24.74
CA ILE A 211 -1.85 -7.28 25.46
C ILE A 211 -2.00 -6.05 26.35
N ILE A 212 -2.70 -5.03 25.87
CA ILE A 212 -3.03 -3.83 26.68
C ILE A 212 -4.17 -4.14 27.66
N ASN A 213 -5.15 -4.96 27.25
CA ASN A 213 -6.37 -5.25 28.00
C ASN A 213 -6.47 -6.71 28.48
N PRO A 214 -5.60 -7.16 29.37
CA PRO A 214 -5.63 -8.55 29.84
C PRO A 214 -6.89 -8.90 30.66
N ASP A 215 -7.51 -7.93 31.34
CA ASP A 215 -8.74 -8.16 32.10
C ASP A 215 -9.93 -8.46 31.18
N GLY A 216 -10.13 -7.64 30.15
CA GLY A 216 -11.18 -7.85 29.15
C GLY A 216 -10.98 -9.18 28.40
N TYR A 217 -9.72 -9.52 28.09
CA TYR A 217 -9.41 -10.75 27.37
C TYR A 217 -9.66 -12.01 28.24
N ALA A 218 -9.22 -12.00 29.51
CA ALA A 218 -9.51 -13.07 30.46
C ALA A 218 -11.04 -13.26 30.67
N TYR A 219 -11.81 -12.17 30.58
CA TYR A 219 -13.25 -12.28 30.60
C TYR A 219 -13.81 -12.98 29.33
N ASN A 220 -13.27 -12.65 28.15
CA ASN A 220 -13.64 -13.35 26.91
C ASN A 220 -13.32 -14.86 26.99
N GLU A 221 -12.18 -15.25 27.57
CA GLU A 221 -11.88 -16.67 27.85
C GLU A 221 -12.91 -17.34 28.75
N THR A 222 -13.48 -16.60 29.68
CA THR A 222 -14.51 -17.12 30.60
C THR A 222 -15.84 -17.37 29.89
N ILE A 223 -16.27 -16.43 29.04
CA ILE A 223 -17.57 -16.51 28.36
C ILE A 223 -17.51 -17.33 27.07
N ALA A 224 -16.34 -17.42 26.42
CA ALA A 224 -16.12 -18.15 25.19
C ALA A 224 -14.75 -18.85 25.20
N PRO A 225 -14.59 -19.94 25.97
CA PRO A 225 -13.28 -20.57 26.20
C PRO A 225 -12.63 -21.18 24.94
N ASN A 226 -13.42 -21.39 23.91
CA ASN A 226 -12.94 -21.89 22.61
C ASN A 226 -12.66 -20.75 21.59
N GLY A 227 -12.79 -19.49 21.99
CA GLY A 227 -12.73 -18.31 21.11
C GLY A 227 -14.11 -17.78 20.74
N GLY A 228 -14.15 -16.63 20.06
CA GLY A 228 -15.40 -15.98 19.67
C GLY A 228 -16.00 -15.05 20.72
N GLY A 229 -15.28 -14.76 21.80
CA GLY A 229 -15.75 -13.83 22.84
C GLY A 229 -15.84 -12.40 22.34
N MET A 230 -16.97 -11.73 22.60
CA MET A 230 -17.31 -10.43 22.01
C MET A 230 -17.17 -9.24 22.97
N HIS A 231 -16.64 -9.45 24.18
CA HIS A 231 -16.37 -8.35 25.11
C HIS A 231 -15.25 -7.46 24.57
N ARG A 232 -15.52 -6.16 24.42
CA ARG A 232 -14.61 -5.15 23.86
C ARG A 232 -13.77 -4.43 24.94
N LYS A 233 -14.45 -3.98 26.00
CA LYS A 233 -13.97 -3.02 27.00
C LYS A 233 -13.01 -3.67 28.02
N ASN A 234 -12.44 -2.87 28.93
CA ASN A 234 -11.79 -3.42 30.12
C ASN A 234 -12.83 -3.92 31.16
N ARG A 235 -12.41 -4.21 32.40
CA ARG A 235 -13.30 -4.77 33.41
C ARG A 235 -13.59 -3.83 34.58
N ARG A 236 -13.37 -2.52 34.41
CA ARG A 236 -13.72 -1.55 35.44
C ARG A 236 -15.22 -1.65 35.78
N PRO A 237 -15.60 -1.73 37.06
CA PRO A 237 -17.00 -1.62 37.47
C PRO A 237 -17.57 -0.26 37.04
N ASN A 238 -18.70 -0.31 36.37
CA ASN A 238 -19.42 0.91 35.99
C ASN A 238 -19.95 1.65 37.23
N PRO A 239 -20.22 2.97 37.17
CA PRO A 239 -20.77 3.72 38.28
C PRO A 239 -22.02 3.10 38.88
N ASN A 240 -22.16 3.13 40.21
CA ASN A 240 -23.21 2.42 40.98
C ASN A 240 -24.68 2.66 40.54
N ASN A 241 -24.94 3.66 39.77
CA ASN A 241 -26.27 4.03 39.26
C ASN A 241 -26.56 3.49 37.85
N SER A 242 -25.62 2.72 37.24
CA SER A 242 -25.82 2.15 35.92
C SER A 242 -26.46 0.77 35.99
N ASN A 243 -27.39 0.48 35.10
CA ASN A 243 -28.03 -0.84 35.00
C ASN A 243 -27.16 -1.89 34.27
N CYS A 244 -25.96 -1.54 33.84
CA CYS A 244 -25.08 -2.34 33.00
C CYS A 244 -23.74 -2.69 33.71
N ASN A 245 -23.76 -2.87 35.02
CA ASN A 245 -22.56 -3.21 35.82
C ASN A 245 -22.32 -4.71 35.90
N ASN A 246 -22.61 -5.44 34.84
CA ASN A 246 -22.40 -6.87 34.70
C ASN A 246 -22.25 -7.27 33.23
N GLY A 247 -21.72 -8.45 32.99
CA GLY A 247 -21.58 -9.02 31.66
C GLY A 247 -20.68 -8.19 30.72
N VAL A 248 -20.97 -8.24 29.45
CA VAL A 248 -20.17 -7.61 28.36
C VAL A 248 -20.33 -6.10 28.30
N GLN A 249 -21.32 -5.51 28.92
CA GLN A 249 -21.54 -4.06 28.96
C GLN A 249 -20.70 -3.36 30.06
N GLN A 250 -20.10 -4.11 31.00
CA GLN A 250 -19.23 -3.54 32.02
C GLN A 250 -17.92 -3.07 31.42
N GLY A 251 -17.36 -1.96 31.94
CA GLY A 251 -16.02 -1.48 31.62
C GLY A 251 -16.00 -0.17 30.84
N VAL A 252 -14.80 0.24 30.51
CA VAL A 252 -14.46 1.44 29.73
C VAL A 252 -13.83 1.00 28.42
N ASP A 253 -14.17 1.68 27.34
CA ASP A 253 -13.48 1.56 26.06
C ASP A 253 -12.11 2.25 26.18
N LEU A 254 -11.04 1.46 26.19
CA LEU A 254 -9.68 1.97 26.36
C LEU A 254 -9.27 2.90 25.21
N ASN A 255 -9.76 2.64 23.99
CA ASN A 255 -9.51 3.49 22.83
C ASN A 255 -10.46 4.72 22.74
N ARG A 256 -11.01 5.13 23.87
CA ARG A 256 -11.76 6.39 24.07
C ARG A 256 -11.34 7.09 25.39
N ASN A 257 -10.30 6.58 26.06
CA ASN A 257 -9.91 7.02 27.40
C ASN A 257 -8.62 7.86 27.43
N TYR A 258 -7.95 8.10 26.30
CA TYR A 258 -6.79 8.99 26.20
C TYR A 258 -7.21 10.46 26.24
N SER A 259 -6.29 11.36 26.60
CA SER A 259 -6.65 12.76 26.95
C SER A 259 -6.90 13.68 25.76
N TYR A 260 -6.35 13.37 24.55
CA TYR A 260 -6.54 14.24 23.40
C TYR A 260 -8.01 14.24 22.97
N ASN A 261 -8.62 15.41 22.88
CA ASN A 261 -10.04 15.60 22.56
C ASN A 261 -11.02 14.76 23.41
N TRP A 262 -10.60 14.24 24.56
CA TRP A 262 -11.44 13.40 25.40
C TRP A 262 -12.76 14.07 25.76
N GLY A 263 -13.86 13.43 25.41
CA GLY A 263 -15.20 13.93 25.72
C GLY A 263 -15.61 15.21 25.01
N ALA A 264 -14.90 15.58 23.93
CA ALA A 264 -15.21 16.78 23.14
C ALA A 264 -16.66 16.79 22.63
N ASN A 265 -17.17 15.62 22.28
CA ASN A 265 -18.58 15.42 21.89
C ASN A 265 -19.03 13.99 22.22
N ASN A 266 -20.30 13.65 21.92
CA ASN A 266 -20.85 12.31 22.07
C ASN A 266 -21.01 11.58 20.72
N SER A 267 -20.38 12.06 19.66
CA SER A 267 -20.37 11.37 18.36
C SER A 267 -19.21 10.38 18.29
N GLY A 268 -18.01 10.78 18.68
CA GLY A 268 -16.81 9.93 18.64
C GLY A 268 -16.59 9.06 19.90
N SER A 269 -17.33 9.31 20.99
CA SER A 269 -17.31 8.50 22.22
C SER A 269 -18.60 8.72 23.02
N SER A 270 -18.85 7.91 24.05
CA SER A 270 -20.07 7.99 24.85
C SER A 270 -19.78 8.29 26.32
N GLY A 271 -20.56 9.20 26.92
CA GLY A 271 -20.63 9.37 28.38
C GLY A 271 -21.52 8.37 29.10
N ASN A 272 -22.24 7.50 28.35
CA ASN A 272 -23.12 6.47 28.91
C ASN A 272 -22.31 5.21 29.28
N PRO A 273 -22.26 4.79 30.55
CA PRO A 273 -21.50 3.62 30.98
C PRO A 273 -21.92 2.30 30.31
N CYS A 274 -23.14 2.23 29.79
CA CYS A 274 -23.67 1.05 29.11
C CYS A 274 -23.25 0.96 27.64
N SER A 275 -22.75 2.07 27.05
CA SER A 275 -22.28 2.08 25.67
C SER A 275 -21.01 1.26 25.49
N ALA A 276 -20.86 0.59 24.36
CA ALA A 276 -19.65 -0.10 23.94
C ALA A 276 -18.47 0.87 23.77
N VAL A 277 -18.72 2.15 23.46
CA VAL A 277 -17.72 3.22 23.31
C VAL A 277 -17.69 4.19 24.53
N TYR A 278 -17.97 3.66 25.74
CA TYR A 278 -17.92 4.45 26.98
C TYR A 278 -16.49 4.89 27.30
N ARG A 279 -16.26 6.21 27.36
CA ARG A 279 -14.95 6.85 27.52
C ARG A 279 -14.41 6.90 28.97
N GLY A 280 -15.12 6.35 29.96
CA GLY A 280 -14.74 6.47 31.37
C GLY A 280 -15.23 7.76 32.02
N THR A 281 -14.80 7.99 33.27
CA THR A 281 -15.20 9.16 34.09
C THR A 281 -14.32 10.38 33.86
N THR A 282 -13.07 10.18 33.50
CA THR A 282 -12.06 11.18 33.14
C THR A 282 -11.12 10.57 32.09
N ALA A 283 -10.40 11.41 31.37
CA ALA A 283 -9.24 10.93 30.62
C ALA A 283 -8.28 10.19 31.56
N PHE A 284 -7.69 9.10 31.06
CA PHE A 284 -6.79 8.22 31.84
C PHE A 284 -7.40 7.73 33.17
N SER A 285 -8.71 7.51 33.19
CA SER A 285 -9.34 6.86 34.35
C SER A 285 -8.97 5.38 34.48
N GLU A 286 -8.40 4.79 33.44
CA GLU A 286 -8.09 3.38 33.35
C GLU A 286 -6.58 3.14 33.51
N ALA A 287 -6.22 2.15 34.33
CA ALA A 287 -4.83 1.82 34.61
C ALA A 287 -4.08 1.37 33.35
N GLU A 288 -4.78 0.76 32.40
CA GLU A 288 -4.24 0.29 31.14
C GLU A 288 -3.80 1.45 30.25
N THR A 289 -4.63 2.48 30.11
CA THR A 289 -4.29 3.66 29.29
C THR A 289 -3.24 4.54 29.96
N GLU A 290 -3.28 4.65 31.31
CA GLU A 290 -2.24 5.32 32.10
C GLU A 290 -0.88 4.61 31.90
N ALA A 291 -0.83 3.27 32.01
CA ALA A 291 0.39 2.49 31.84
C ALA A 291 1.03 2.67 30.44
N ILE A 292 0.22 2.65 29.38
CA ILE A 292 0.72 2.86 28.01
C ILE A 292 1.19 4.30 27.81
N SER A 293 0.44 5.30 28.28
CA SER A 293 0.84 6.70 28.15
C SER A 293 2.13 7.00 28.92
N ASP A 294 2.27 6.49 30.14
CA ASP A 294 3.49 6.65 30.93
C ASP A 294 4.68 5.95 30.25
N PHE A 295 4.48 4.76 29.72
CA PHE A 295 5.53 4.03 28.99
C PHE A 295 5.99 4.79 27.76
N ILE A 296 5.07 5.39 26.98
CA ILE A 296 5.41 6.21 25.82
C ILE A 296 6.16 7.48 26.24
N LEU A 297 5.74 8.17 27.30
CA LEU A 297 6.34 9.43 27.74
C LEU A 297 7.69 9.25 28.46
N LEU A 298 7.95 8.08 29.05
CA LEU A 298 9.20 7.79 29.75
C LEU A 298 10.34 7.34 28.83
N ARG A 299 10.03 6.96 27.58
CA ARG A 299 11.00 6.52 26.59
C ARG A 299 11.16 7.52 25.44
N GLN A 300 12.06 7.19 24.50
CA GLN A 300 12.38 8.08 23.35
C GLN A 300 11.86 7.51 22.03
N PHE A 301 10.66 6.93 22.07
CA PHE A 301 10.02 6.41 20.85
C PHE A 301 10.01 7.45 19.72
N LYS A 302 10.20 6.99 18.50
CA LYS A 302 10.08 7.79 17.28
C LYS A 302 8.69 7.67 16.67
N ASN A 303 8.11 6.49 16.79
CA ASN A 303 6.80 6.16 16.24
C ASN A 303 6.12 5.02 17.02
N VAL A 304 4.79 4.93 16.91
CA VAL A 304 3.97 3.93 17.63
C VAL A 304 2.89 3.36 16.71
N LEU A 305 2.77 2.01 16.65
CA LEU A 305 1.64 1.31 16.03
C LEU A 305 0.68 0.77 17.10
N HIS A 306 -0.59 1.13 16.97
CA HIS A 306 -1.69 0.64 17.80
C HIS A 306 -2.54 -0.35 17.00
N TYR A 307 -2.19 -1.64 17.06
CA TYR A 307 -2.86 -2.68 16.30
C TYR A 307 -4.27 -3.00 16.80
N HIS A 308 -5.19 -3.05 15.86
CA HIS A 308 -6.59 -3.44 16.01
C HIS A 308 -6.98 -4.51 14.97
N SER A 309 -8.21 -4.93 14.96
CA SER A 309 -8.89 -5.67 13.90
C SER A 309 -10.38 -5.32 13.93
N TYR A 310 -11.06 -5.20 12.81
CA TYR A 310 -10.72 -5.51 11.42
C TYR A 310 -11.18 -4.41 10.45
N SER A 311 -10.66 -4.31 9.25
CA SER A 311 -11.25 -3.65 8.06
C SER A 311 -10.27 -3.44 6.91
N ASN A 312 -9.02 -3.93 7.03
CA ASN A 312 -7.94 -3.75 6.03
C ASN A 312 -7.59 -2.28 5.76
N VAL A 313 -7.53 -1.46 6.80
CA VAL A 313 -7.16 -0.05 6.70
C VAL A 313 -5.98 0.29 7.60
N LEU A 314 -5.32 1.40 7.30
CA LEU A 314 -4.25 2.01 8.10
C LEU A 314 -4.67 3.43 8.47
N ILE A 315 -5.15 3.62 9.68
CA ILE A 315 -5.71 4.89 10.14
C ILE A 315 -4.63 5.77 10.75
N HIS A 316 -4.60 7.05 10.38
CA HIS A 316 -3.82 8.10 11.02
C HIS A 316 -4.71 9.22 11.60
N SER A 317 -4.12 10.12 12.39
CA SER A 317 -4.82 11.29 12.95
C SER A 317 -5.34 12.21 11.83
N TRP A 318 -6.47 12.92 12.01
CA TRP A 318 -7.20 13.07 13.25
C TRP A 318 -8.52 12.32 13.24
N GLY A 319 -8.91 11.79 14.41
CA GLY A 319 -10.22 11.16 14.60
C GLY A 319 -11.42 12.12 14.59
N ASP A 320 -11.21 13.42 14.63
CA ASP A 320 -12.28 14.45 14.67
C ASP A 320 -12.68 14.98 13.28
N ASN A 321 -12.29 14.32 12.22
CA ASN A 321 -12.55 14.66 10.80
C ASN A 321 -11.79 15.91 10.29
N THR A 322 -10.76 16.35 10.99
CA THR A 322 -9.79 17.31 10.49
C THR A 322 -8.54 16.60 9.98
N LEU A 323 -7.73 17.29 9.22
CA LEU A 323 -6.44 16.76 8.74
C LEU A 323 -5.30 17.40 9.53
N PRO A 324 -4.19 16.67 9.76
CA PRO A 324 -2.95 17.27 10.24
C PRO A 324 -2.47 18.39 9.33
N ASP A 325 -1.76 19.36 9.91
CA ASP A 325 -1.11 20.40 9.12
C ASP A 325 0.10 19.82 8.34
N GLU A 326 0.45 20.45 7.21
CA GLU A 326 1.70 20.14 6.52
C GLU A 326 2.92 20.60 7.34
N PRO A 327 4.06 19.87 7.37
CA PRO A 327 4.37 18.69 6.51
C PRO A 327 3.96 17.33 7.12
N ASP A 328 3.25 17.31 8.22
CA ASP A 328 2.94 16.06 8.94
C ASP A 328 1.94 15.20 8.16
N LEU A 329 0.94 15.81 7.50
CA LEU A 329 -0.01 15.08 6.67
C LEU A 329 0.70 14.34 5.54
N SER A 330 1.57 15.03 4.80
CA SER A 330 2.39 14.41 3.74
C SER A 330 3.29 13.29 4.31
N THR A 331 3.83 13.48 5.52
CA THR A 331 4.65 12.45 6.20
C THR A 331 3.84 11.20 6.54
N LEU A 332 2.65 11.37 7.11
CA LEU A 332 1.76 10.25 7.45
C LEU A 332 1.33 9.49 6.20
N ARG A 333 0.92 10.20 5.16
CA ARG A 333 0.50 9.58 3.90
C ARG A 333 1.64 8.87 3.17
N GLU A 334 2.83 9.45 3.11
CA GLU A 334 4.01 8.82 2.50
C GLU A 334 4.41 7.53 3.24
N ILE A 335 4.53 7.59 4.58
CA ILE A 335 4.87 6.40 5.37
C ILE A 335 3.76 5.35 5.27
N GLY A 336 2.49 5.77 5.38
CA GLY A 336 1.34 4.89 5.26
C GLY A 336 1.28 4.18 3.91
N ALA A 337 1.45 4.89 2.82
CA ALA A 337 1.46 4.32 1.46
C ALA A 337 2.59 3.29 1.29
N GLU A 338 3.80 3.56 1.79
CA GLU A 338 4.87 2.57 1.73
C GLU A 338 4.59 1.36 2.64
N MET A 339 4.01 1.56 3.82
CA MET A 339 3.62 0.46 4.71
C MET A 339 2.60 -0.47 4.05
N THR A 340 1.63 0.10 3.34
CA THR A 340 0.51 -0.66 2.75
C THR A 340 0.76 -1.13 1.32
N ARG A 341 1.89 -0.79 0.72
CA ARG A 341 2.25 -1.12 -0.66
C ARG A 341 2.13 -2.61 -1.02
N VAL A 342 2.25 -3.51 -0.06
CA VAL A 342 2.21 -4.97 -0.29
C VAL A 342 0.84 -5.56 0.03
N ASN A 343 0.20 -5.11 1.10
CA ASN A 343 -1.10 -5.63 1.52
C ASN A 343 -2.31 -4.85 0.96
N GLY A 344 -2.07 -3.68 0.35
CA GLY A 344 -3.12 -2.89 -0.30
C GLY A 344 -4.15 -2.30 0.68
N TYR A 345 -3.75 -2.06 1.95
CA TYR A 345 -4.66 -1.42 2.90
C TYR A 345 -4.87 0.04 2.54
N GLU A 346 -6.08 0.51 2.66
CA GLU A 346 -6.43 1.93 2.48
C GLU A 346 -5.81 2.78 3.60
N VAL A 347 -5.23 3.93 3.27
CA VAL A 347 -4.55 4.84 4.21
C VAL A 347 -5.31 6.13 4.33
N GLY A 348 -5.69 6.52 5.55
CA GLY A 348 -6.40 7.78 5.75
C GLY A 348 -6.76 8.01 7.21
N THR A 349 -7.54 9.06 7.46
CA THR A 349 -8.20 9.28 8.73
C THR A 349 -9.35 8.29 8.93
N GLY A 350 -9.89 8.18 10.14
CA GLY A 350 -11.07 7.35 10.37
C GLY A 350 -12.29 7.73 9.52
N MET A 351 -12.41 9.02 9.14
CA MET A 351 -13.50 9.46 8.26
C MET A 351 -13.26 9.07 6.80
N GLU A 352 -12.02 9.15 6.32
CA GLU A 352 -11.66 8.79 4.95
C GLU A 352 -11.79 7.27 4.72
N THR A 353 -11.43 6.44 5.71
CA THR A 353 -11.35 4.98 5.57
C THR A 353 -12.61 4.24 6.03
N ILE A 354 -13.05 4.46 7.26
CA ILE A 354 -14.18 3.73 7.88
C ILE A 354 -15.45 4.58 8.05
N GLY A 355 -15.41 5.86 7.63
CA GLY A 355 -16.56 6.74 7.51
C GLY A 355 -17.11 7.30 8.81
N TYR A 356 -16.38 7.25 9.93
CA TYR A 356 -16.80 7.86 11.19
C TYR A 356 -15.63 8.45 11.98
N GLY A 357 -15.92 9.42 12.85
CA GLY A 357 -14.94 10.06 13.72
C GLY A 357 -14.93 9.51 15.15
N VAL A 358 -13.78 9.65 15.82
CA VAL A 358 -13.55 9.25 17.21
C VAL A 358 -13.04 10.41 18.05
N ASN A 359 -13.00 10.26 19.38
CA ASN A 359 -12.29 11.17 20.27
C ASN A 359 -11.80 10.44 21.52
N GLY A 360 -10.62 10.83 22.01
CA GLY A 360 -9.98 10.21 23.15
C GLY A 360 -9.31 8.86 22.84
N ASP A 361 -8.91 8.65 21.59
CA ASP A 361 -8.23 7.44 21.11
C ASP A 361 -6.71 7.54 21.23
N ALA A 362 -6.05 6.40 21.05
CA ALA A 362 -4.61 6.27 21.26
C ALA A 362 -3.79 6.97 20.17
N VAL A 363 -4.19 6.86 18.88
CA VAL A 363 -3.43 7.41 17.76
C VAL A 363 -3.40 8.93 17.80
N ASP A 364 -4.53 9.58 18.08
CA ASP A 364 -4.59 11.03 18.23
C ASP A 364 -3.81 11.55 19.42
N TRP A 365 -3.86 10.83 20.55
CA TRP A 365 -3.08 11.21 21.73
C TRP A 365 -1.57 11.06 21.49
N THR A 366 -1.16 9.97 20.85
CA THR A 366 0.25 9.70 20.53
C THR A 366 0.81 10.76 19.59
N TYR A 367 0.04 11.14 18.56
CA TYR A 367 0.45 12.19 17.64
C TYR A 367 0.32 13.59 18.29
N GLY A 368 -0.84 13.95 18.79
CA GLY A 368 -1.15 15.33 19.21
C GLY A 368 -0.57 15.71 20.57
N THR A 369 -0.31 14.73 21.46
CA THR A 369 0.21 15.01 22.82
C THR A 369 1.65 14.54 22.98
N ALA A 370 1.98 13.33 22.55
CA ALA A 370 3.36 12.84 22.63
C ALA A 370 4.24 13.31 21.45
N GLY A 371 3.64 13.83 20.37
CA GLY A 371 4.37 14.37 19.20
C GLY A 371 5.03 13.29 18.34
N LEU A 372 4.46 12.08 18.31
CA LEU A 372 5.03 10.93 17.62
C LEU A 372 4.17 10.54 16.42
N ILE A 373 4.80 10.17 15.33
CA ILE A 373 4.10 9.55 14.19
C ILE A 373 3.46 8.25 14.66
N SER A 374 2.16 8.10 14.43
CA SER A 374 1.40 6.93 14.87
C SER A 374 0.32 6.54 13.89
N PHE A 375 0.01 5.24 13.87
CA PHE A 375 -1.06 4.67 13.07
C PHE A 375 -1.81 3.60 13.84
N THR A 376 -3.04 3.34 13.39
CA THR A 376 -3.86 2.22 13.80
C THR A 376 -4.11 1.31 12.60
N PRO A 377 -3.37 0.19 12.46
CA PRO A 377 -3.71 -0.84 11.47
C PRO A 377 -4.91 -1.67 11.96
N GLU A 378 -5.91 -1.84 11.11
CA GLU A 378 -7.08 -2.70 11.31
C GLU A 378 -6.94 -3.99 10.50
N VAL A 379 -6.35 -5.02 11.12
CA VAL A 379 -5.89 -6.23 10.42
C VAL A 379 -7.05 -7.19 10.11
N GLY A 380 -7.18 -7.57 8.85
CA GLY A 380 -8.18 -8.52 8.38
C GLY A 380 -9.41 -7.83 7.78
N SER A 381 -10.02 -8.50 6.81
CA SER A 381 -11.19 -8.02 6.09
C SER A 381 -12.50 -8.23 6.88
N TYR A 382 -13.59 -7.70 6.37
CA TYR A 382 -14.94 -7.99 6.89
C TYR A 382 -15.28 -9.49 6.89
N ALA A 383 -14.74 -10.28 5.96
CA ALA A 383 -14.92 -11.72 5.95
C ALA A 383 -14.14 -12.43 7.07
N ASP A 384 -13.01 -11.88 7.49
CA ASP A 384 -12.21 -12.39 8.61
C ASP A 384 -12.88 -12.06 9.95
N ASN A 385 -13.45 -10.85 10.09
CA ASN A 385 -14.12 -10.35 11.29
C ASN A 385 -13.20 -10.37 12.54
N PHE A 386 -13.70 -10.22 13.77
CA PHE A 386 -12.90 -10.20 15.00
C PHE A 386 -12.14 -11.51 15.26
N TRP A 387 -12.70 -12.64 14.87
CA TRP A 387 -12.16 -13.97 15.09
C TRP A 387 -12.04 -14.67 13.74
N PRO A 388 -10.96 -14.43 12.98
CA PRO A 388 -10.76 -15.07 11.69
C PRO A 388 -10.71 -16.60 11.81
N PRO A 389 -11.05 -17.34 10.74
CA PRO A 389 -10.78 -18.77 10.71
C PRO A 389 -9.31 -19.08 10.97
N GLU A 390 -8.99 -20.21 11.62
CA GLU A 390 -7.62 -20.57 12.02
C GLU A 390 -6.62 -20.56 10.86
N ASP A 391 -7.09 -20.88 9.64
CA ASP A 391 -6.28 -20.86 8.43
C ASP A 391 -5.95 -19.45 7.92
N ARG A 392 -6.64 -18.46 8.41
CA ARG A 392 -6.38 -17.05 8.06
C ARG A 392 -5.42 -16.36 9.03
N VAL A 393 -5.26 -16.85 10.26
CA VAL A 393 -4.45 -16.18 11.29
C VAL A 393 -3.02 -15.94 10.80
N VAL A 394 -2.33 -16.97 10.31
CA VAL A 394 -0.94 -16.83 9.84
C VAL A 394 -0.82 -15.99 8.58
N PRO A 395 -1.61 -16.21 7.51
CA PRO A 395 -1.59 -15.33 6.35
C PRO A 395 -1.79 -13.85 6.69
N LEU A 396 -2.76 -13.51 7.54
CA LEU A 396 -3.01 -12.13 7.96
C LEU A 396 -1.84 -11.52 8.75
N CYS A 397 -1.12 -12.32 9.55
CA CYS A 397 0.12 -11.88 10.20
C CYS A 397 1.26 -11.69 9.18
N GLN A 398 1.34 -12.55 8.15
CA GLN A 398 2.33 -12.44 7.08
C GLN A 398 2.15 -11.16 6.26
N ASP A 399 0.90 -10.79 5.98
CA ASP A 399 0.55 -9.55 5.25
C ASP A 399 1.04 -8.28 5.98
N GLN A 400 1.28 -8.33 7.29
CA GLN A 400 1.79 -7.21 8.08
C GLN A 400 3.32 -7.11 8.16
N ILE A 401 4.08 -8.11 7.68
CA ILE A 401 5.54 -8.11 7.80
C ILE A 401 6.16 -6.91 7.10
N HIS A 402 5.70 -6.57 5.89
CA HIS A 402 6.20 -5.39 5.16
C HIS A 402 5.91 -4.10 5.93
N SER A 403 4.67 -3.90 6.38
CA SER A 403 4.25 -2.74 7.16
C SER A 403 5.10 -2.56 8.42
N ASN A 404 5.29 -3.64 9.18
CA ASN A 404 6.11 -3.64 10.40
C ASN A 404 7.58 -3.29 10.12
N LYS A 405 8.17 -3.84 9.04
CA LYS A 405 9.56 -3.54 8.63
C LYS A 405 9.72 -2.07 8.23
N VAL A 406 8.82 -1.55 7.40
CA VAL A 406 8.86 -0.14 6.97
C VAL A 406 8.75 0.77 8.18
N PHE A 407 7.81 0.50 9.09
CA PHE A 407 7.59 1.30 10.27
C PHE A 407 8.81 1.37 11.20
N ALA A 408 9.52 0.24 11.38
CA ALA A 408 10.78 0.20 12.14
C ALA A 408 11.94 0.88 11.40
N LEU A 409 12.02 0.78 10.08
CA LEU A 409 13.07 1.44 9.29
C LEU A 409 12.98 2.95 9.39
N VAL A 410 11.78 3.53 9.21
CA VAL A 410 11.59 4.98 9.24
C VAL A 410 11.76 5.62 10.62
N ALA A 411 11.81 4.84 11.70
CA ALA A 411 12.17 5.35 13.02
C ALA A 411 13.58 5.96 13.04
N GLY A 412 14.52 5.38 12.30
CA GLY A 412 15.86 5.94 12.06
C GLY A 412 15.91 6.84 10.83
N SER A 413 17.13 7.10 10.34
CA SER A 413 17.33 7.69 9.01
C SER A 413 17.03 6.64 7.94
N ASP A 414 16.35 7.04 6.87
CA ASP A 414 15.97 6.18 5.74
C ASP A 414 15.96 7.01 4.44
N TYR A 415 16.67 6.57 3.41
CA TYR A 415 16.94 7.39 2.23
C TYR A 415 16.29 6.83 0.98
N ILE A 416 15.79 7.74 0.13
CA ILE A 416 15.35 7.43 -1.23
C ILE A 416 15.89 8.45 -2.22
N VAL A 417 15.98 8.08 -3.49
CA VAL A 417 16.05 9.05 -4.59
C VAL A 417 14.63 9.51 -4.87
N TYR A 418 14.29 10.68 -4.33
CA TYR A 418 12.93 11.24 -4.41
C TYR A 418 12.60 11.73 -5.82
N ASN A 419 13.57 12.31 -6.50
CA ASN A 419 13.43 12.81 -7.86
C ASN A 419 14.77 12.79 -8.59
N ARG A 420 14.69 12.73 -9.91
CA ARG A 420 15.85 12.80 -10.80
C ARG A 420 15.56 13.68 -12.01
N GLN A 421 16.53 14.51 -12.39
CA GLN A 421 16.42 15.39 -13.54
C GLN A 421 17.70 15.30 -14.37
N LEU A 422 17.55 15.09 -15.66
CA LEU A 422 18.64 15.13 -16.63
C LEU A 422 18.70 16.52 -17.27
N ASP A 423 19.90 17.07 -17.45
CA ASP A 423 20.10 18.31 -18.20
C ASP A 423 19.86 18.12 -19.70
N ASN A 424 19.99 16.88 -20.19
CA ASN A 424 19.66 16.47 -21.55
C ASN A 424 18.94 15.12 -21.51
N GLN A 425 17.69 15.09 -21.96
CA GLN A 425 16.89 13.86 -22.01
C GLN A 425 17.34 12.89 -23.10
N PHE A 426 17.96 13.39 -24.16
CA PHE A 426 18.38 12.62 -25.34
C PHE A 426 19.86 12.89 -25.65
N PRO A 427 20.76 12.46 -24.74
CA PRO A 427 22.18 12.72 -24.92
C PRO A 427 22.73 11.95 -26.12
N ALA A 428 23.51 12.65 -26.97
CA ALA A 428 24.22 12.01 -28.05
C ALA A 428 25.33 11.09 -27.52
N ILE A 429 25.77 10.18 -28.37
CA ILE A 429 26.98 9.39 -28.09
C ILE A 429 28.16 10.36 -27.95
N GLU A 430 29.03 10.13 -26.95
CA GLU A 430 30.15 10.98 -26.50
C GLU A 430 29.74 12.19 -25.66
N ASP A 431 28.46 12.48 -25.46
CA ASP A 431 28.04 13.52 -24.54
C ASP A 431 28.34 13.18 -23.08
N THR A 432 28.47 14.23 -22.29
CA THR A 432 28.47 14.12 -20.82
C THR A 432 27.15 14.67 -20.32
N VAL A 433 26.41 13.86 -19.59
CA VAL A 433 25.10 14.19 -19.04
C VAL A 433 25.22 14.48 -17.57
N ALA A 434 24.63 15.59 -17.13
CA ALA A 434 24.46 15.89 -15.72
C ALA A 434 23.12 15.33 -15.23
N ILE A 435 23.19 14.49 -14.21
CA ILE A 435 22.02 13.93 -13.54
C ILE A 435 21.91 14.54 -12.16
N SER A 436 20.92 15.39 -11.96
CA SER A 436 20.57 15.91 -10.65
C SER A 436 19.70 14.91 -9.91
N LEU A 437 20.16 14.45 -8.76
CA LEU A 437 19.46 13.53 -7.87
C LEU A 437 18.97 14.30 -6.66
N VAL A 438 17.67 14.34 -6.43
CA VAL A 438 17.08 14.81 -5.18
C VAL A 438 16.99 13.64 -4.23
N VAL A 439 17.79 13.66 -3.17
CA VAL A 439 17.82 12.63 -2.13
C VAL A 439 16.98 13.12 -0.96
N GLN A 440 16.07 12.29 -0.50
CA GLN A 440 15.25 12.56 0.68
C GLN A 440 15.64 11.63 1.82
N ASN A 441 15.76 12.16 3.02
CA ASN A 441 15.68 11.39 4.26
C ASN A 441 14.21 11.28 4.67
N ARG A 442 13.53 10.19 4.30
CA ARG A 442 12.12 9.95 4.68
C ARG A 442 11.96 9.43 6.11
N GLY A 443 13.08 9.17 6.79
CA GLY A 443 13.10 8.75 8.19
C GLY A 443 12.77 9.86 9.18
N LEU A 444 12.53 9.47 10.43
CA LEU A 444 12.14 10.35 11.54
C LEU A 444 13.35 10.82 12.37
N THR A 445 14.55 10.39 12.00
CA THR A 445 15.82 10.77 12.66
C THR A 445 16.75 11.45 11.64
N ASN A 446 17.53 12.41 12.09
CA ASN A 446 18.57 13.01 11.26
C ASN A 446 19.63 11.97 10.86
N SER A 447 20.32 12.22 9.74
CA SER A 447 21.46 11.37 9.37
C SER A 447 22.52 11.34 10.47
N ASP A 448 23.06 10.15 10.70
CA ASP A 448 24.22 9.97 11.57
C ASP A 448 25.51 10.23 10.77
N GLY A 449 25.87 11.50 10.70
CA GLY A 449 26.98 11.98 9.87
C GLY A 449 26.61 12.15 8.39
N PRO A 450 27.60 12.04 7.50
CA PRO A 450 27.39 12.25 6.06
C PRO A 450 26.64 11.07 5.41
N VAL A 451 25.71 11.41 4.50
CA VAL A 451 25.06 10.43 3.64
C VAL A 451 25.94 10.14 2.44
N LEU A 452 26.26 8.88 2.24
CA LEU A 452 27.12 8.41 1.14
C LEU A 452 26.24 7.86 0.01
N LEU A 453 26.38 8.44 -1.17
CA LEU A 453 25.86 7.89 -2.41
C LEU A 453 27.02 7.17 -3.11
N THR A 454 26.96 5.83 -3.18
CA THR A 454 27.92 5.08 -4.00
C THR A 454 27.27 4.74 -5.33
N ILE A 455 27.92 5.10 -6.42
CA ILE A 455 27.39 5.01 -7.78
C ILE A 455 28.24 4.06 -8.59
N ASN A 456 27.63 2.99 -9.05
CA ASN A 456 28.28 1.94 -9.85
C ASN A 456 27.61 1.82 -11.21
N PRO A 457 28.36 1.82 -12.33
CA PRO A 457 27.80 1.51 -13.63
C PRO A 457 27.30 0.05 -13.67
N LEU A 458 26.11 -0.14 -14.19
CA LEU A 458 25.51 -1.47 -14.39
C LEU A 458 25.90 -2.08 -15.76
N ASN A 459 26.28 -1.24 -16.71
CA ASN A 459 26.66 -1.64 -18.06
C ASN A 459 27.68 -0.66 -18.65
N ASP A 460 27.60 -0.30 -19.90
CA ASP A 460 28.57 0.53 -20.67
C ASP A 460 28.66 2.00 -20.20
N ALA A 461 27.95 2.39 -19.16
CA ALA A 461 28.04 3.73 -18.59
C ALA A 461 29.38 3.97 -17.89
N SER A 462 29.93 5.17 -18.06
CA SER A 462 31.14 5.61 -17.37
C SER A 462 30.90 6.87 -16.56
N LEU A 463 31.45 6.92 -15.35
CA LEU A 463 31.37 8.12 -14.50
C LEU A 463 32.50 9.08 -14.83
N VAL A 464 32.18 10.35 -15.02
CA VAL A 464 33.15 11.44 -15.24
C VAL A 464 33.65 12.01 -13.90
N ASN A 465 32.76 12.10 -12.89
CA ASN A 465 33.06 12.53 -11.54
C ASN A 465 33.27 11.34 -10.59
N SER A 466 33.43 11.62 -9.32
CA SER A 466 33.64 10.58 -8.30
C SER A 466 32.51 9.55 -8.25
N GLN A 467 32.84 8.27 -8.07
CA GLN A 467 31.90 7.19 -7.79
C GLN A 467 31.22 7.30 -6.41
N ILE A 468 31.78 8.16 -5.54
CA ILE A 468 31.18 8.42 -4.22
C ILE A 468 30.87 9.91 -4.15
N VAL A 469 29.62 10.20 -3.88
CA VAL A 469 29.12 11.56 -3.60
C VAL A 469 28.67 11.61 -2.15
N THR A 470 28.96 12.72 -1.48
CA THR A 470 28.67 12.88 -0.05
C THR A 470 27.75 14.07 0.16
N ILE A 471 26.64 13.86 0.84
CA ILE A 471 25.81 14.91 1.42
C ILE A 471 26.25 15.07 2.87
N PRO A 472 26.73 16.23 3.33
CA PRO A 472 27.36 16.37 4.65
C PRO A 472 26.48 15.99 5.83
N GLN A 473 25.21 16.35 5.79
CA GLN A 473 24.18 15.98 6.74
C GLN A 473 22.80 16.15 6.08
N LEU A 474 21.89 15.22 6.32
CA LEU A 474 20.52 15.30 5.80
C LEU A 474 19.54 15.13 6.97
N PRO A 475 18.91 16.22 7.43
CA PRO A 475 17.94 16.16 8.52
C PRO A 475 16.74 15.28 8.18
N ALA A 476 16.06 14.80 9.22
CA ALA A 476 14.80 14.04 9.08
C ALA A 476 13.80 14.79 8.20
N ARG A 477 13.14 14.07 7.31
CA ARG A 477 12.11 14.57 6.38
C ARG A 477 12.57 15.63 5.38
N MET A 478 13.86 15.93 5.31
CA MET A 478 14.39 16.93 4.39
C MET A 478 14.99 16.29 3.13
N THR A 479 15.12 17.11 2.10
CA THR A 479 15.76 16.75 0.83
C THR A 479 17.04 17.55 0.63
N ASP A 480 17.97 16.96 -0.11
CA ASP A 480 19.12 17.69 -0.67
C ASP A 480 19.36 17.22 -2.11
N THR A 481 19.98 18.06 -2.92
CA THR A 481 20.23 17.79 -4.32
C THR A 481 21.71 17.63 -4.59
N THR A 482 22.07 16.55 -5.26
CA THR A 482 23.43 16.32 -5.74
C THR A 482 23.45 16.08 -7.24
N THR A 483 24.60 16.31 -7.89
CA THR A 483 24.73 16.09 -9.34
C THR A 483 25.85 15.09 -9.61
N ILE A 484 25.53 14.11 -10.44
CA ILE A 484 26.51 13.18 -10.99
C ILE A 484 26.67 13.43 -12.49
N LEU A 485 27.88 13.19 -13.01
CA LEU A 485 28.15 13.30 -14.43
C LEU A 485 28.39 11.90 -15.00
N LEU A 486 27.69 11.59 -16.08
CA LEU A 486 27.78 10.35 -16.80
C LEU A 486 28.31 10.64 -18.22
N SER A 487 29.35 9.94 -18.64
CA SER A 487 29.81 9.97 -20.03
C SER A 487 29.49 8.67 -20.74
N VAL A 488 29.22 8.79 -22.02
CA VAL A 488 28.95 7.66 -22.91
C VAL A 488 30.25 7.23 -23.58
N PRO A 489 30.60 5.93 -23.57
CA PRO A 489 31.73 5.43 -24.35
C PRO A 489 31.59 5.73 -25.83
N THR A 490 32.70 6.07 -26.49
CA THR A 490 32.76 6.44 -27.91
C THR A 490 32.31 5.29 -28.87
N ASN A 491 32.39 4.06 -28.38
CA ASN A 491 31.98 2.87 -29.10
C ASN A 491 30.52 2.46 -28.83
N SER A 492 29.76 3.26 -28.11
CA SER A 492 28.33 3.03 -27.91
C SER A 492 27.56 3.24 -29.20
N ILE A 493 26.46 2.52 -29.34
CA ILE A 493 25.57 2.60 -30.51
C ILE A 493 24.27 3.30 -30.13
N ASN A 494 23.57 3.85 -31.13
CA ASN A 494 22.29 4.51 -30.95
C ASN A 494 21.32 3.62 -30.16
N GLY A 495 20.63 4.19 -29.18
CA GLY A 495 19.74 3.44 -28.30
C GLY A 495 20.46 2.59 -27.22
N THR A 496 21.73 2.85 -26.92
CA THR A 496 22.39 2.19 -25.78
C THR A 496 21.77 2.65 -24.47
N LYS A 497 21.25 1.70 -23.68
CA LYS A 497 20.72 1.95 -22.32
C LYS A 497 21.87 1.84 -21.30
N ALA A 498 22.30 2.95 -20.76
CA ALA A 498 23.28 3.01 -19.68
C ALA A 498 22.54 2.98 -18.34
N GLY A 499 23.00 2.15 -17.42
CA GLY A 499 22.42 2.02 -16.08
C GLY A 499 23.43 2.35 -14.99
N LEU A 500 22.96 3.00 -13.95
CA LEU A 500 23.68 3.27 -12.71
C LEU A 500 22.94 2.62 -11.54
N ALA A 501 23.65 1.83 -10.74
CA ALA A 501 23.19 1.44 -9.42
C ALA A 501 23.64 2.49 -8.41
N ILE A 502 22.73 2.95 -7.58
CA ILE A 502 22.96 3.94 -6.53
C ILE A 502 22.70 3.29 -5.20
N THR A 503 23.67 3.26 -4.29
CA THR A 503 23.46 2.92 -2.90
C THR A 503 23.46 4.17 -2.05
N LEU A 504 22.52 4.26 -1.12
CA LEU A 504 22.31 5.38 -0.20
C LEU A 504 22.44 4.85 1.23
N GLN A 505 23.33 5.45 2.03
CA GLN A 505 23.50 5.10 3.44
C GLN A 505 24.23 6.18 4.23
N ASP A 506 24.01 6.23 5.54
CA ASP A 506 24.89 6.80 6.55
C ASP A 506 25.44 5.70 7.47
N SER A 507 26.04 6.05 8.61
CA SER A 507 26.64 5.07 9.52
C SER A 507 25.63 4.20 10.28
N SER A 508 24.35 4.62 10.34
CA SER A 508 23.28 3.97 11.12
C SER A 508 22.02 3.66 10.32
N SER A 509 22.02 3.96 8.99
CA SER A 509 20.85 3.71 8.14
C SER A 509 20.90 2.39 7.41
N PHE A 510 19.72 1.89 7.06
CA PHE A 510 19.59 0.77 6.14
C PHE A 510 20.12 1.14 4.75
N ILE A 511 20.89 0.24 4.12
CA ILE A 511 21.41 0.46 2.78
C ILE A 511 20.25 0.41 1.79
N ARG A 512 19.94 1.55 1.17
CA ARG A 512 18.95 1.61 0.08
C ARG A 512 19.63 1.46 -1.26
N LEU A 513 18.97 0.74 -2.15
CA LEU A 513 19.39 0.53 -3.53
C LEU A 513 18.37 1.20 -4.45
N ASP A 514 18.90 1.99 -5.38
CA ASP A 514 18.12 2.56 -6.48
C ASP A 514 18.89 2.39 -7.79
N SER A 515 18.24 2.65 -8.91
CA SER A 515 18.86 2.59 -10.23
C SER A 515 18.35 3.73 -11.12
N VAL A 516 19.26 4.26 -11.92
CA VAL A 516 18.95 5.26 -12.94
C VAL A 516 19.36 4.69 -14.29
N PHE A 517 18.45 4.74 -15.25
CA PHE A 517 18.73 4.35 -16.62
C PHE A 517 18.61 5.55 -17.56
N ILE A 518 19.54 5.65 -18.50
CA ILE A 518 19.56 6.68 -19.52
C ILE A 518 19.79 6.01 -20.88
N ILE A 519 19.04 6.44 -21.87
CA ILE A 519 19.18 5.93 -23.24
C ILE A 519 19.90 6.98 -24.07
N PHE A 520 21.01 6.59 -24.69
CA PHE A 520 21.86 7.47 -25.48
C PHE A 520 21.55 7.36 -26.97
N GLY A 521 21.56 8.48 -27.63
CA GLY A 521 21.32 8.61 -29.05
C GLY A 521 20.12 9.49 -29.33
N THR A 522 19.81 9.64 -30.63
CA THR A 522 18.66 10.42 -31.08
C THR A 522 17.48 9.46 -31.32
N PRO A 523 16.38 9.61 -30.59
CA PRO A 523 15.19 8.80 -30.84
C PRO A 523 14.54 9.20 -32.17
N ASP A 524 13.96 8.23 -32.83
CA ASP A 524 13.10 8.44 -34.02
C ASP A 524 11.65 8.51 -33.55
N LEU A 525 10.93 9.53 -33.98
CA LEU A 525 9.51 9.66 -33.73
C LEU A 525 8.74 8.68 -34.62
N ILE A 526 7.97 7.79 -34.00
CA ILE A 526 7.17 6.76 -34.67
C ILE A 526 5.73 7.22 -34.84
N PHE A 527 5.16 7.84 -33.82
CA PHE A 527 3.81 8.37 -33.80
C PHE A 527 3.72 9.57 -32.84
N GLN A 528 2.86 10.54 -33.21
CA GLN A 528 2.48 11.65 -32.33
C GLN A 528 1.04 12.06 -32.57
N ASP A 529 0.35 12.48 -31.49
CA ASP A 529 -0.96 13.13 -31.56
C ASP A 529 -1.16 13.98 -30.29
N GLY A 530 -1.82 15.14 -30.45
CA GLY A 530 -2.19 16.06 -29.37
C GLY A 530 -3.68 16.37 -29.35
N GLY A 531 -4.53 15.54 -29.97
CA GLY A 531 -5.98 15.77 -30.01
C GLY A 531 -6.44 16.86 -31.01
N GLU A 532 -5.51 17.63 -31.59
CA GLU A 532 -5.84 18.77 -32.47
C GLU A 532 -6.57 18.38 -33.78
N ASN A 533 -6.46 17.12 -34.19
CA ASN A 533 -7.14 16.55 -35.34
C ASN A 533 -8.40 15.74 -34.94
N GLY A 534 -8.91 15.91 -33.72
CA GLY A 534 -9.97 15.08 -33.20
C GLY A 534 -9.54 13.63 -33.07
N MET A 535 -10.48 12.70 -33.15
CA MET A 535 -10.24 11.25 -33.00
C MET A 535 -9.75 10.59 -34.33
N THR A 536 -9.06 11.33 -35.23
CA THR A 536 -8.69 10.81 -36.55
C THR A 536 -7.78 9.59 -36.49
N PHE A 537 -6.93 9.49 -35.50
CA PHE A 537 -5.99 8.38 -35.33
C PHE A 537 -6.53 7.27 -34.41
N TRP A 538 -7.65 7.51 -33.76
CA TRP A 538 -8.18 6.64 -32.72
C TRP A 538 -9.51 6.00 -33.09
N SER A 539 -9.66 4.72 -32.84
CA SER A 539 -10.93 4.01 -32.89
C SER A 539 -11.48 3.95 -31.44
N THR A 540 -12.70 4.43 -31.29
CA THR A 540 -13.34 4.55 -29.98
C THR A 540 -14.72 3.90 -29.96
N ASP A 541 -15.22 3.60 -28.80
CA ASP A 541 -16.57 3.09 -28.53
C ASP A 541 -17.62 4.18 -28.31
N ASP A 542 -17.38 5.40 -28.74
CA ASP A 542 -18.22 6.60 -28.63
C ASP A 542 -18.15 7.34 -27.28
N ASN A 543 -17.43 6.84 -26.28
CA ASN A 543 -17.26 7.50 -24.98
C ASN A 543 -16.02 8.38 -24.93
N TRP A 544 -15.02 8.15 -25.78
CA TRP A 544 -13.83 8.97 -25.90
C TRP A 544 -13.99 10.07 -26.94
N GLY A 545 -13.46 11.23 -26.64
CA GLY A 545 -13.50 12.37 -27.53
C GLY A 545 -12.50 13.46 -27.20
N THR A 546 -12.52 14.57 -27.92
CA THR A 546 -11.67 15.73 -27.69
C THR A 546 -12.41 16.84 -26.98
N VAL A 547 -11.72 17.54 -26.08
CA VAL A 547 -12.25 18.69 -25.31
C VAL A 547 -11.30 19.88 -25.37
N LEU A 548 -11.85 21.09 -25.10
CA LEU A 548 -11.10 22.36 -25.01
C LEU A 548 -10.42 22.52 -23.64
N ASP A 549 -9.64 21.55 -23.27
CA ASP A 549 -8.81 21.55 -22.06
C ASP A 549 -7.53 20.78 -22.38
N ALA A 550 -6.45 21.47 -22.62
CA ALA A 550 -5.22 20.90 -23.16
C ALA A 550 -4.00 21.30 -22.33
N ALA A 551 -3.00 20.42 -22.28
CA ALA A 551 -1.69 20.76 -21.75
C ALA A 551 -0.89 21.60 -22.74
N GLU A 552 -1.03 21.29 -24.03
CA GLU A 552 -0.48 22.07 -25.16
C GLU A 552 -1.53 22.18 -26.25
N GLY A 553 -1.45 23.24 -27.07
CA GLY A 553 -2.44 23.43 -28.15
C GLY A 553 -3.80 23.90 -27.65
N MET A 554 -4.87 23.28 -28.14
CA MET A 554 -6.27 23.64 -27.81
C MET A 554 -7.11 22.46 -27.32
N TYR A 555 -6.77 21.25 -27.69
CA TYR A 555 -7.57 20.06 -27.45
C TYR A 555 -6.74 18.96 -26.80
N SER A 556 -7.35 18.23 -25.88
CA SER A 556 -6.88 16.94 -25.37
C SER A 556 -7.91 15.86 -25.63
N ILE A 557 -7.53 14.60 -25.42
CA ILE A 557 -8.41 13.43 -25.55
C ILE A 557 -8.79 12.93 -24.15
N THR A 558 -10.09 12.63 -23.96
CA THR A 558 -10.64 12.17 -22.67
C THR A 558 -11.70 11.09 -22.88
N ASP A 559 -11.92 10.27 -21.86
CA ASP A 559 -13.03 9.30 -21.76
C ASP A 559 -14.36 9.94 -21.30
N SER A 560 -14.32 11.22 -20.96
CA SER A 560 -15.45 11.99 -20.45
C SER A 560 -15.69 13.30 -21.26
N PRO A 561 -15.82 13.26 -22.58
CA PRO A 561 -15.93 14.48 -23.39
C PRO A 561 -17.22 15.27 -23.11
N ILE A 562 -18.19 14.70 -22.43
CA ILE A 562 -19.47 15.33 -22.05
C ILE A 562 -19.82 14.95 -20.61
N GLY A 563 -19.25 15.66 -19.63
CA GLY A 563 -19.51 15.43 -18.21
C GLY A 563 -18.60 14.37 -17.60
N GLU A 564 -19.13 13.54 -16.71
CA GLU A 564 -18.42 12.47 -16.02
C GLU A 564 -18.26 11.24 -16.94
N TYR A 565 -17.26 10.36 -16.62
CA TYR A 565 -17.10 9.12 -17.37
C TYR A 565 -18.26 8.14 -17.12
N ILE A 566 -18.35 7.07 -17.91
CA ILE A 566 -19.44 6.11 -17.82
C ILE A 566 -19.17 5.08 -16.72
N GLY A 567 -20.13 4.95 -15.75
CA GLY A 567 -20.22 3.90 -14.75
C GLY A 567 -20.97 2.64 -15.24
N ASP A 568 -21.62 1.93 -14.33
CA ASP A 568 -22.46 0.75 -14.60
C ASP A 568 -21.69 -0.55 -14.97
N TRP A 569 -20.49 -0.77 -14.42
CA TRP A 569 -19.62 -1.91 -14.74
C TRP A 569 -19.22 -1.96 -16.22
N ASP A 570 -19.00 -0.82 -16.79
CA ASP A 570 -18.70 -0.70 -18.22
C ASP A 570 -17.17 -0.66 -18.48
N THR A 571 -16.86 -0.82 -19.75
CA THR A 571 -15.49 -0.76 -20.26
C THR A 571 -15.47 0.14 -21.47
N SER A 572 -14.74 1.25 -21.39
CA SER A 572 -14.60 2.21 -22.47
C SER A 572 -13.18 2.20 -23.04
N ILE A 573 -13.06 2.17 -24.36
CA ILE A 573 -11.79 1.94 -25.05
C ILE A 573 -11.55 3.01 -26.10
N THR A 574 -10.32 3.56 -26.14
CA THR A 574 -9.77 4.25 -27.31
C THR A 574 -8.47 3.58 -27.73
N GLN A 575 -8.41 3.16 -28.99
CA GLN A 575 -7.31 2.39 -29.56
C GLN A 575 -6.75 3.07 -30.79
N LEU A 576 -5.42 3.09 -30.93
CA LEU A 576 -4.76 3.56 -32.13
C LEU A 576 -5.18 2.69 -33.35
N ILE A 577 -5.67 3.32 -34.41
CA ILE A 577 -6.22 2.63 -35.60
C ILE A 577 -5.17 1.78 -36.33
N ASN A 578 -3.97 2.34 -36.46
CA ASN A 578 -2.86 1.65 -37.13
C ASN A 578 -1.89 1.07 -36.08
N SER A 579 -1.47 -0.17 -36.28
CA SER A 579 -0.37 -0.74 -35.49
C SER A 579 0.93 0.02 -35.78
N LEU A 580 1.76 0.08 -34.73
CA LEU A 580 3.10 0.65 -34.78
C LEU A 580 4.08 -0.42 -35.27
N ASN A 581 5.16 0.00 -35.92
CA ASN A 581 6.21 -0.88 -36.38
C ASN A 581 7.51 -0.56 -35.64
N PHE A 582 8.00 -1.46 -34.82
CA PHE A 582 9.26 -1.35 -34.08
C PHE A 582 10.39 -2.19 -34.68
N THR A 583 10.24 -2.69 -35.91
CA THR A 583 11.30 -3.43 -36.60
C THR A 583 12.59 -2.60 -36.64
N GLY A 584 13.70 -3.17 -36.15
CA GLY A 584 14.98 -2.48 -36.06
C GLY A 584 15.08 -1.41 -34.98
N MET A 585 14.05 -1.26 -34.15
CA MET A 585 14.02 -0.33 -33.02
C MET A 585 14.43 -1.00 -31.73
N VAL A 586 15.20 -0.30 -30.90
CA VAL A 586 15.51 -0.66 -29.51
C VAL A 586 14.94 0.39 -28.57
N ASN A 587 14.63 -0.02 -27.36
CA ASN A 587 14.11 0.83 -26.29
C ASN A 587 12.98 1.77 -26.79
N PRO A 588 11.93 1.26 -27.47
CA PRO A 588 10.76 2.07 -27.74
C PRO A 588 10.11 2.49 -26.42
N TYR A 589 9.50 3.67 -26.44
CA TYR A 589 8.81 4.25 -25.29
C TYR A 589 7.70 5.18 -25.74
N VAL A 590 6.74 5.42 -24.85
CA VAL A 590 5.71 6.44 -25.03
C VAL A 590 5.82 7.49 -23.95
N THR A 591 5.64 8.74 -24.34
CA THR A 591 5.43 9.87 -23.42
C THR A 591 4.13 10.56 -23.76
N PHE A 592 3.43 11.06 -22.77
CA PHE A 592 2.25 11.90 -22.93
C PHE A 592 2.06 12.78 -21.70
N LYS A 593 1.27 13.83 -21.84
CA LYS A 593 0.77 14.60 -20.71
C LYS A 593 -0.56 14.03 -20.29
N SER A 594 -0.80 13.89 -19.00
CA SER A 594 -2.07 13.42 -18.47
C SER A 594 -2.48 14.12 -17.19
N LYS A 595 -3.76 14.09 -16.93
CA LYS A 595 -4.41 14.44 -15.67
C LYS A 595 -5.65 13.57 -15.52
N TRP A 596 -6.13 13.38 -14.29
CA TRP A 596 -7.31 12.54 -14.08
C TRP A 596 -8.00 12.85 -12.75
N ASP A 597 -9.28 12.50 -12.72
CA ASP A 597 -10.13 12.39 -11.53
C ASP A 597 -11.00 11.13 -11.71
N ILE A 598 -10.65 10.06 -10.98
CA ILE A 598 -11.20 8.70 -11.14
C ILE A 598 -11.45 8.14 -9.76
N GLU A 599 -12.57 7.44 -9.53
CA GLU A 599 -12.91 6.84 -8.23
C GLU A 599 -11.77 5.97 -7.70
N GLU A 600 -11.18 6.40 -6.58
CA GLU A 600 -10.03 5.75 -5.96
C GLU A 600 -10.36 4.31 -5.54
N ASN A 601 -9.46 3.37 -5.81
CA ASN A 601 -9.56 1.94 -5.48
C ASN A 601 -10.69 1.13 -6.17
N ASN A 602 -11.58 1.75 -6.93
CA ASN A 602 -12.67 1.07 -7.61
C ASN A 602 -12.56 1.11 -9.14
N ASP A 603 -12.34 2.29 -9.71
CA ASP A 603 -12.23 2.48 -11.15
C ASP A 603 -10.78 2.75 -11.55
N PHE A 604 -10.40 2.46 -12.77
CA PHE A 604 -9.09 2.86 -13.26
C PHE A 604 -9.00 2.90 -14.80
N VAL A 605 -8.05 3.71 -15.28
CA VAL A 605 -7.64 3.72 -16.68
C VAL A 605 -6.30 3.03 -16.83
N GLN A 606 -6.17 2.17 -17.83
CA GLN A 606 -4.93 1.46 -18.15
C GLN A 606 -4.42 1.82 -19.55
N PHE A 607 -3.09 1.96 -19.68
CA PHE A 607 -2.42 1.92 -20.98
C PHE A 607 -2.04 0.47 -21.29
N GLN A 608 -2.51 -0.05 -22.44
CA GLN A 608 -2.32 -1.44 -22.82
C GLN A 608 -1.68 -1.60 -24.19
N VAL A 609 -0.88 -2.65 -24.34
CA VAL A 609 -0.17 -3.01 -25.55
C VAL A 609 -0.49 -4.44 -25.98
N SER A 610 -0.56 -4.68 -27.30
CA SER A 610 -0.77 -5.99 -27.90
C SER A 610 0.04 -6.18 -29.17
N THR A 611 0.54 -7.39 -29.45
CA THR A 611 1.20 -7.78 -30.69
C THR A 611 0.33 -8.66 -31.59
N ASP A 612 -0.84 -9.09 -31.11
CA ASP A 612 -1.79 -9.93 -31.85
C ASP A 612 -3.20 -9.33 -31.99
N GLY A 613 -3.43 -8.16 -31.38
CA GLY A 613 -4.72 -7.49 -31.32
C GLY A 613 -5.79 -8.17 -30.47
N ILE A 614 -5.42 -9.26 -29.76
CA ILE A 614 -6.33 -10.10 -28.96
C ILE A 614 -5.91 -10.08 -27.48
N SER A 615 -4.64 -10.37 -27.24
CA SER A 615 -4.05 -10.43 -25.89
C SER A 615 -3.44 -9.06 -25.56
N TRP A 616 -3.93 -8.43 -24.49
CA TRP A 616 -3.51 -7.09 -24.07
C TRP A 616 -2.80 -7.14 -22.74
N THR A 617 -1.70 -6.42 -22.63
CA THR A 617 -0.89 -6.29 -21.43
C THR A 617 -0.91 -4.84 -20.93
N SER A 618 -1.31 -4.64 -19.69
CA SER A 618 -1.24 -3.33 -19.02
C SER A 618 0.19 -3.00 -18.64
N LEU A 619 0.64 -1.78 -18.89
CA LEU A 619 2.00 -1.35 -18.62
C LEU A 619 2.06 -0.28 -17.53
N SER A 620 3.09 -0.37 -16.71
CA SER A 620 3.36 0.63 -15.67
C SER A 620 4.00 1.87 -16.27
N GLY A 621 3.54 3.04 -15.82
CA GLY A 621 4.15 4.34 -16.06
C GLY A 621 4.67 4.96 -14.76
N ASN A 622 5.10 6.22 -14.86
CA ASN A 622 5.62 6.96 -13.70
C ASN A 622 4.54 7.22 -12.62
N TYR A 623 3.27 7.33 -13.06
CA TYR A 623 2.15 7.72 -12.20
C TYR A 623 1.09 6.63 -12.06
N THR A 624 1.30 5.44 -12.61
CA THR A 624 0.39 4.31 -12.41
C THR A 624 0.50 3.76 -11.00
N ILE A 625 -0.63 3.33 -10.45
CA ILE A 625 -0.72 2.57 -9.22
C ILE A 625 -1.03 1.10 -9.51
N ILE A 626 -0.94 0.27 -8.51
CA ILE A 626 -1.32 -1.15 -8.61
C ILE A 626 -2.78 -1.32 -8.22
N GLY A 627 -3.56 -1.93 -9.10
CA GLY A 627 -4.99 -2.12 -8.89
C GLY A 627 -5.34 -2.94 -7.64
N SER A 628 -6.34 -2.46 -6.91
CA SER A 628 -6.82 -3.01 -5.64
C SER A 628 -7.48 -4.39 -5.75
N GLY A 629 -8.03 -4.71 -6.91
CA GLY A 629 -8.90 -5.88 -7.13
C GLY A 629 -10.35 -5.64 -6.72
N GLN A 630 -10.74 -4.37 -6.49
CA GLN A 630 -12.12 -3.97 -6.21
C GLN A 630 -12.72 -3.26 -7.42
N GLY A 631 -14.05 -3.15 -7.47
CA GLY A 631 -14.75 -2.47 -8.56
C GLY A 631 -14.33 -2.98 -9.95
N GLY A 632 -13.96 -2.05 -10.82
CA GLY A 632 -13.40 -2.30 -12.14
C GLY A 632 -11.90 -2.64 -12.14
N GLN A 633 -11.19 -2.45 -11.02
CA GLN A 633 -9.74 -2.65 -10.94
C GLN A 633 -9.35 -4.13 -10.90
N ILE A 634 -8.30 -4.49 -11.64
CA ILE A 634 -7.73 -5.83 -11.61
C ILE A 634 -6.57 -5.86 -10.61
N SER A 635 -6.65 -6.74 -9.62
CA SER A 635 -5.61 -6.88 -8.60
C SER A 635 -4.24 -7.16 -9.19
N GLY A 636 -3.26 -6.33 -8.85
CA GLY A 636 -1.87 -6.49 -9.28
C GLY A 636 -1.54 -5.91 -10.66
N GLU A 637 -2.52 -5.42 -11.43
CA GLU A 637 -2.28 -4.74 -12.71
C GLU A 637 -2.08 -3.22 -12.51
N PRO A 638 -1.23 -2.57 -13.33
CA PRO A 638 -1.04 -1.12 -13.25
C PRO A 638 -2.19 -0.35 -13.91
N GLY A 639 -2.50 0.83 -13.37
CA GLY A 639 -3.48 1.75 -13.93
C GLY A 639 -3.43 3.11 -13.22
N TYR A 640 -4.30 4.03 -13.63
CA TYR A 640 -4.47 5.36 -13.04
C TYR A 640 -5.80 5.39 -12.33
N ASP A 641 -5.81 5.83 -11.07
CA ASP A 641 -7.00 6.13 -10.28
C ASP A 641 -6.76 7.31 -9.34
N GLY A 642 -7.77 7.68 -8.54
CA GLY A 642 -7.70 8.80 -7.64
C GLY A 642 -7.61 10.15 -8.36
N TYR A 643 -6.91 11.10 -7.78
CA TYR A 643 -6.99 12.51 -8.13
C TYR A 643 -5.65 13.11 -8.54
N GLN A 644 -5.51 13.54 -9.81
CA GLN A 644 -4.38 14.25 -10.36
C GLN A 644 -4.87 15.32 -11.36
N VAL A 645 -5.18 16.50 -10.89
CA VAL A 645 -5.76 17.56 -11.73
C VAL A 645 -4.75 18.42 -12.49
N GLU A 646 -3.53 18.48 -12.01
CA GLU A 646 -2.47 19.20 -12.72
C GLU A 646 -1.85 18.28 -13.79
N TRP A 647 -1.60 18.80 -14.97
CA TRP A 647 -0.97 18.04 -16.05
C TRP A 647 0.43 17.55 -15.65
N VAL A 648 0.63 16.23 -15.71
CA VAL A 648 1.92 15.57 -15.45
C VAL A 648 2.48 14.94 -16.73
N ASN A 649 3.80 14.76 -16.76
CA ASN A 649 4.48 14.10 -17.89
C ASN A 649 4.62 12.61 -17.59
N GLU A 650 3.85 11.80 -18.31
CA GLU A 650 3.94 10.34 -18.20
C GLU A 650 5.02 9.78 -19.11
N PHE A 651 5.62 8.67 -18.68
CA PHE A 651 6.58 7.87 -19.43
C PHE A 651 6.30 6.39 -19.20
N ILE A 652 6.12 5.63 -20.29
CA ILE A 652 5.94 4.17 -20.24
C ILE A 652 6.99 3.50 -21.15
N ASP A 653 7.74 2.55 -20.58
CA ASP A 653 8.76 1.76 -21.28
C ASP A 653 8.09 0.68 -22.15
N LEU A 654 8.34 0.70 -23.43
CA LEU A 654 7.88 -0.28 -24.42
C LEU A 654 9.00 -1.24 -24.84
N SER A 655 10.14 -1.27 -24.15
CA SER A 655 11.33 -2.04 -24.54
C SER A 655 11.06 -3.55 -24.68
N ALA A 656 10.06 -4.08 -23.98
CA ALA A 656 9.63 -5.46 -24.13
C ALA A 656 9.06 -5.79 -25.52
N TYR A 657 8.65 -4.78 -26.27
CA TYR A 657 8.09 -4.87 -27.62
C TYR A 657 9.09 -4.43 -28.71
N ALA A 658 10.35 -4.24 -28.35
CA ALA A 658 11.40 -3.94 -29.32
C ALA A 658 11.41 -5.00 -30.42
N TYR A 659 11.65 -4.56 -31.68
CA TYR A 659 11.68 -5.38 -32.91
C TYR A 659 10.33 -5.95 -33.40
N GLU A 660 9.25 -5.81 -32.62
CA GLU A 660 7.94 -6.29 -33.06
C GLU A 660 7.43 -5.50 -34.27
N PRO A 661 7.03 -6.16 -35.36
CA PRO A 661 6.59 -5.48 -36.55
C PRO A 661 5.18 -4.89 -36.47
N GLU A 662 4.37 -5.40 -35.54
CA GLU A 662 2.98 -4.96 -35.36
C GLU A 662 2.69 -4.83 -33.86
N VAL A 663 2.59 -3.59 -33.40
CA VAL A 663 2.29 -3.27 -32.00
C VAL A 663 1.07 -2.35 -31.94
N SER A 664 0.02 -2.80 -31.31
CA SER A 664 -1.20 -2.03 -31.06
C SER A 664 -1.18 -1.45 -29.67
N VAL A 665 -1.65 -0.22 -29.50
CA VAL A 665 -1.77 0.46 -28.20
C VAL A 665 -3.18 0.99 -27.99
N ARG A 666 -3.64 1.00 -26.73
CA ARG A 666 -4.94 1.56 -26.35
C ARG A 666 -4.93 2.09 -24.92
N PHE A 667 -5.86 3.00 -24.66
CA PHE A 667 -6.33 3.29 -23.32
C PHE A 667 -7.67 2.58 -23.07
N ILE A 668 -7.86 2.09 -21.88
CA ILE A 668 -9.08 1.40 -21.45
C ILE A 668 -9.48 1.87 -20.07
N LEU A 669 -10.65 2.48 -19.96
CA LEU A 669 -11.32 2.72 -18.68
C LEU A 669 -12.06 1.44 -18.28
N LYS A 670 -12.00 1.09 -17.01
CA LYS A 670 -12.85 0.08 -16.36
C LYS A 670 -13.47 0.70 -15.14
N SER A 671 -14.79 0.78 -15.14
CA SER A 671 -15.57 1.35 -14.05
C SER A 671 -16.44 0.32 -13.37
N ASP A 672 -16.84 0.62 -12.15
CA ASP A 672 -17.89 -0.15 -11.45
C ASP A 672 -19.25 0.53 -11.59
N GLY A 673 -20.20 0.22 -10.74
CA GLY A 673 -21.58 0.74 -10.85
C GLY A 673 -21.87 1.92 -9.93
N SER A 674 -20.86 2.65 -9.46
CA SER A 674 -21.03 3.75 -8.51
C SER A 674 -19.92 4.78 -8.64
N VAL A 675 -20.24 6.03 -8.40
CA VAL A 675 -19.31 7.19 -8.36
C VAL A 675 -18.56 7.38 -9.68
N GLU A 676 -19.13 8.18 -10.55
CA GLU A 676 -18.49 8.67 -11.78
C GLU A 676 -17.86 10.04 -11.49
N GLU A 677 -16.63 10.28 -11.99
CA GLU A 677 -15.88 11.52 -11.84
C GLU A 677 -15.53 12.12 -13.20
N ASP A 678 -14.66 13.14 -13.24
CA ASP A 678 -14.30 13.88 -14.46
C ASP A 678 -13.50 13.06 -15.49
N GLY A 679 -12.85 11.95 -15.07
CA GLY A 679 -12.21 10.98 -15.94
C GLY A 679 -10.73 11.23 -16.22
N PHE A 680 -10.23 10.53 -17.24
CA PHE A 680 -8.83 10.54 -17.66
C PHE A 680 -8.63 11.39 -18.91
N TYR A 681 -7.59 12.22 -18.88
CA TYR A 681 -7.20 13.09 -19.99
C TYR A 681 -5.78 12.76 -20.43
N PHE A 682 -5.55 12.66 -21.72
CA PHE A 682 -4.19 12.64 -22.26
C PHE A 682 -4.02 13.63 -23.42
N ASP A 683 -2.81 14.15 -23.53
CA ASP A 683 -2.41 15.12 -24.55
C ASP A 683 -0.95 14.86 -24.94
N ASP A 684 -0.55 15.37 -26.10
CA ASP A 684 0.83 15.38 -26.58
C ASP A 684 1.49 13.99 -26.53
N ILE A 685 0.73 12.94 -26.93
CA ILE A 685 1.27 11.59 -26.96
C ILE A 685 2.34 11.43 -28.04
N ASN A 686 3.52 10.97 -27.65
CA ASN A 686 4.66 10.71 -28.53
C ASN A 686 5.17 9.30 -28.32
N ILE A 687 5.21 8.50 -29.39
CA ILE A 687 5.81 7.16 -29.36
C ILE A 687 7.11 7.23 -30.15
N ASN A 688 8.20 6.89 -29.47
CA ASN A 688 9.55 7.01 -29.96
C ASN A 688 10.29 5.68 -29.84
N GLY A 689 11.38 5.52 -30.60
CA GLY A 689 12.31 4.40 -30.46
C GLY A 689 13.66 4.78 -31.02
N TYR A 690 14.67 3.99 -30.76
CA TYR A 690 16.02 4.23 -31.26
C TYR A 690 16.31 3.22 -32.36
N GLN A 691 16.51 3.69 -33.57
CA GLN A 691 16.88 2.80 -34.67
C GLN A 691 18.31 2.28 -34.43
N ARG A 692 18.45 0.96 -34.40
CA ARG A 692 19.72 0.28 -34.16
C ARG A 692 20.09 -0.53 -35.40
N PHE A 693 21.18 -0.14 -35.99
CA PHE A 693 21.72 -0.86 -37.14
C PHE A 693 22.85 -1.80 -36.66
N PHE A 694 22.69 -3.10 -36.89
CA PHE A 694 23.80 -4.03 -36.77
C PHE A 694 24.46 -4.18 -38.13
N LYS A 695 25.78 -3.88 -38.21
CA LYS A 695 26.51 -4.11 -39.46
C LYS A 695 26.29 -5.52 -39.96
N GLY A 696 25.83 -5.62 -41.18
CA GLY A 696 25.52 -6.87 -41.84
C GLY A 696 24.11 -7.41 -41.64
N ASP A 697 23.33 -6.90 -40.71
CA ASP A 697 21.93 -7.29 -40.49
C ASP A 697 21.00 -6.50 -41.42
N LEU A 698 20.90 -6.97 -42.65
CA LEU A 698 20.13 -6.32 -43.70
C LEU A 698 18.63 -6.61 -43.64
N TYR A 699 18.27 -7.72 -43.00
CA TYR A 699 16.88 -8.06 -42.66
C TYR A 699 16.37 -7.37 -41.39
N GLN A 700 17.28 -6.78 -40.63
CA GLN A 700 16.98 -6.08 -39.34
C GLN A 700 16.29 -7.00 -38.30
N ASP A 701 16.65 -8.31 -38.32
CA ASP A 701 16.12 -9.32 -37.41
C ASP A 701 17.11 -9.69 -36.30
N GLN A 702 18.25 -8.96 -36.21
CA GLN A 702 19.38 -9.16 -35.28
C GLN A 702 20.10 -10.49 -35.40
N ILE A 703 19.85 -11.26 -36.43
CA ILE A 703 20.48 -12.55 -36.69
C ILE A 703 21.34 -12.46 -37.93
N LEU A 704 22.64 -12.28 -37.77
CA LEU A 704 23.55 -12.34 -38.90
C LEU A 704 23.59 -13.76 -39.48
N ASN A 705 23.02 -13.93 -40.65
CA ASN A 705 22.86 -15.21 -41.28
C ASN A 705 22.96 -15.16 -42.84
N VAL A 706 22.73 -16.28 -43.49
CA VAL A 706 22.82 -16.37 -44.94
C VAL A 706 21.83 -15.52 -45.66
N TYR A 707 20.71 -15.11 -45.08
CA TYR A 707 19.71 -14.26 -45.71
C TYR A 707 20.24 -12.86 -45.87
N ASP A 708 20.93 -12.31 -44.87
CA ASP A 708 21.62 -11.02 -44.97
C ASP A 708 22.68 -11.01 -46.03
N LEU A 709 23.46 -12.10 -46.11
CA LEU A 709 24.47 -12.26 -47.13
C LEU A 709 23.85 -12.30 -48.53
N LEU A 710 22.71 -12.96 -48.72
CA LEU A 710 22.02 -12.99 -50.01
C LEU A 710 21.53 -11.57 -50.40
N LEU A 711 21.01 -10.81 -49.44
CA LEU A 711 20.55 -9.46 -49.67
C LEU A 711 21.71 -8.49 -49.96
N LEU A 712 22.85 -8.64 -49.26
CA LEU A 712 24.06 -7.89 -49.56
C LEU A 712 24.62 -8.21 -50.97
N ILE A 713 24.60 -9.46 -51.40
CA ILE A 713 24.99 -9.84 -52.74
C ILE A 713 24.03 -9.22 -53.79
N GLU A 714 22.75 -9.18 -53.49
CA GLU A 714 21.76 -8.55 -54.36
C GLU A 714 22.07 -7.05 -54.55
N TYR A 715 22.44 -6.37 -53.50
CA TYR A 715 22.84 -4.95 -53.59
C TYR A 715 24.20 -4.74 -54.24
N ALA A 716 25.21 -5.48 -53.77
CA ALA A 716 26.62 -5.27 -54.16
C ALA A 716 26.93 -5.77 -55.58
N VAL A 717 26.30 -6.87 -56.02
CA VAL A 717 26.63 -7.52 -57.29
C VAL A 717 25.59 -7.27 -58.38
N PHE A 718 24.31 -7.23 -58.00
CA PHE A 718 23.23 -7.03 -58.96
C PHE A 718 22.72 -5.60 -59.05
N ASN A 719 23.36 -4.65 -58.34
CA ASN A 719 23.03 -3.24 -58.29
C ASN A 719 21.55 -2.94 -58.01
N SER A 720 20.92 -3.73 -57.17
CA SER A 720 19.60 -3.42 -56.63
C SER A 720 19.65 -2.16 -55.77
N ALA A 721 18.61 -1.34 -55.81
CA ALA A 721 18.57 -0.13 -55.02
C ALA A 721 18.57 -0.44 -53.50
N ILE A 722 19.56 0.05 -52.78
CA ILE A 722 19.64 -0.10 -51.30
C ILE A 722 18.77 0.98 -50.70
N PRO A 723 17.87 0.63 -49.73
CA PRO A 723 17.20 1.61 -48.90
C PRO A 723 18.24 2.47 -48.15
N ILE A 724 18.02 3.77 -48.09
CA ILE A 724 19.01 4.74 -47.60
C ILE A 724 19.39 4.45 -46.14
N ASN A 725 18.46 3.92 -45.34
CA ASN A 725 18.65 3.50 -43.98
C ASN A 725 19.49 2.21 -43.82
N LEU A 726 19.64 1.42 -44.90
CA LEU A 726 20.47 0.20 -44.89
C LEU A 726 21.89 0.41 -45.38
N LEU A 727 22.21 1.58 -45.96
CA LEU A 727 23.56 1.88 -46.40
C LEU A 727 24.64 1.70 -45.30
N PRO A 728 24.45 2.23 -44.10
CA PRO A 728 25.42 2.05 -43.01
C PRO A 728 25.56 0.59 -42.53
N VAL A 729 24.51 -0.21 -42.72
CA VAL A 729 24.43 -1.63 -42.36
C VAL A 729 25.14 -2.50 -43.38
N ALA A 730 24.96 -2.18 -44.65
CA ALA A 730 25.50 -2.90 -45.81
C ALA A 730 27.00 -2.64 -46.05
N ASP A 731 27.48 -1.44 -45.73
CA ASP A 731 28.89 -1.04 -45.81
C ASP A 731 29.69 -1.70 -44.70
N MET A 732 30.09 -2.94 -44.88
CA MET A 732 30.75 -3.78 -43.88
C MET A 732 32.18 -3.35 -43.56
N ASN A 733 32.87 -2.81 -44.56
CA ASN A 733 34.26 -2.37 -44.44
C ASN A 733 34.39 -0.88 -44.04
N SER A 734 33.29 -0.11 -43.99
CA SER A 734 33.19 1.30 -43.62
C SER A 734 33.97 2.25 -44.56
N ASP A 735 34.01 1.96 -45.87
CA ASP A 735 34.67 2.79 -46.86
C ASP A 735 33.72 3.82 -47.53
N GLY A 736 32.42 3.80 -47.19
CA GLY A 736 31.38 4.70 -47.66
C GLY A 736 30.68 4.22 -48.93
N SER A 737 31.01 3.01 -49.44
CA SER A 737 30.35 2.36 -50.59
C SER A 737 29.82 0.99 -50.17
N VAL A 738 28.84 0.49 -50.89
CA VAL A 738 28.36 -0.88 -50.75
C VAL A 738 28.67 -1.64 -52.03
N ASP A 739 29.67 -2.50 -52.00
CA ASP A 739 30.17 -3.22 -53.15
C ASP A 739 30.68 -4.64 -52.79
N ILE A 740 31.41 -5.28 -53.69
CA ILE A 740 31.85 -6.65 -53.53
C ILE A 740 32.83 -6.86 -52.33
N ASP A 741 33.50 -5.79 -51.90
CA ASP A 741 34.45 -5.79 -50.82
C ASP A 741 33.77 -5.92 -49.43
N ASP A 742 32.46 -5.64 -49.35
CA ASP A 742 31.65 -5.82 -48.13
C ASP A 742 31.21 -7.26 -47.87
N ILE A 743 31.18 -8.06 -48.94
CA ILE A 743 30.72 -9.48 -48.87
C ILE A 743 31.66 -10.33 -48.02
N GLY A 744 32.96 -10.12 -48.16
CA GLY A 744 33.99 -10.86 -47.42
C GLY A 744 33.88 -10.69 -45.88
N PRO A 745 33.84 -9.46 -45.36
CA PRO A 745 33.62 -9.21 -43.94
C PRO A 745 32.34 -9.80 -43.37
N LEU A 746 31.22 -9.73 -44.11
CA LEU A 746 29.97 -10.34 -43.64
C LEU A 746 30.05 -11.87 -43.57
N ILE A 747 30.69 -12.52 -44.57
CA ILE A 747 30.95 -13.99 -44.54
C ILE A 747 31.81 -14.34 -43.31
N ALA A 748 32.89 -13.60 -43.08
CA ALA A 748 33.76 -13.86 -41.92
C ALA A 748 32.99 -13.75 -40.60
N PHE A 749 32.14 -12.75 -40.47
CA PHE A 749 31.28 -12.57 -39.30
C PHE A 749 30.29 -13.69 -39.09
N ILE A 750 29.58 -14.12 -40.15
CA ILE A 750 28.63 -15.25 -40.10
C ILE A 750 29.32 -16.58 -39.76
N MET A 751 30.53 -16.77 -40.24
CA MET A 751 31.33 -17.97 -40.01
C MET A 751 32.07 -17.96 -38.66
N GLY A 752 32.04 -16.85 -37.91
CA GLY A 752 32.69 -16.74 -36.60
C GLY A 752 34.20 -16.57 -36.64
N TYR A 753 34.74 -15.96 -37.69
CA TYR A 753 36.17 -15.65 -37.86
C TYR A 753 36.51 -14.20 -37.49
#